data_212f55fbad0ff8e5723a90d95a35ab94
#
_entry.id   212f55fbad0ff8e5723a90d95a35ab94
#
_cell.length_a   1.000
_cell.length_b   1.000
_cell.length_c   1.000
_cell.angle_alpha   90.00
_cell.angle_beta   90.00
_cell.angle_gamma   90.00
#
_symmetry.space_group_name_H-M   'P 1'
#
loop_
_entity.id
_entity.type
_entity.pdbx_description
1 polymer ?
#
loop_
_entity_poly.entity_id
_entity_poly.type
_entity_poly.pdbx_seq_one_letter_code
_entity_poly.pdbx_strand_id
1 'polypeptide(L)'
;MNITTRLSSALLVLFAVSATGLTANADAQTGPSAGTMLLRQPAVSRDHLAFVYAGDIWLSDRNGHNPTRLTTHPADELAPAFSPDGKMIAFSARYDGNTDVYVMPISGGQPKRLTWHPAVDTVNGWSNDGKRVLFASSREVANGRSNQLYEAPVDGGFEKKVMEAQAFEGRWSPDGKRIAYRPYRTGHSNNAGWRLHRGGSTPPIWIIDPATNAWERVPATNANDTNPLWVGGDVIFISDRDNVAANLFAYNTQTKAVRQLTKESVWDVRHAAALGESIVYEVGGRLKELNVKTNAVRELVINITTQAPQARPQYKDAAANITSAFLSATGKRVVVTARGDVFTVPVKDGSTRNVTQTSGVREKDGMWSPDGKRVAYISDAGRKHALVLRDQAGLEPAKSMPLGIAGGYFNLLAWSPDGKTIIYADNMLNLYAISLETGTSRIIDNRGRRGPITVSFSPDSRWLSYITVGENYLGRVRIHDFTTAKTFTVTDGMSMADSPVFGGSEYLYFTASINAGPSLVGLDMSSQERPVRDGIYAIVLAADGKSPMAPRTADEDDKPVAKTDAPAAPASAPAASATTPAAAPAGVKDAAAATPAKPPKAVRIDFDGIQNRIVALPVAERNYSSLQVASDGALFYLDNRQPGTSTEPPDAESSGNAELVRFSFEERKPKTIKQGLQSFSIGADGKKMLLRYARGKLDIADANEKLDAKPIDTSQVGMLVNPREEWQQIFDEAWWMQKEFFYDAKLHELDWDAVYKRYQPMVAHVQRREDLNDVLREMIAE
;
A
#
# COMPACT_ATOMS: atom_id res chain seq x y z
N MET A 1 35.54 -66.95 -14.04
CA MET A 1 34.89 -68.29 -14.11
C MET A 1 33.48 -68.13 -13.56
N ASN A 2 32.50 -68.16 -14.42
CA ASN A 2 31.06 -68.52 -14.29
C ASN A 2 30.22 -67.75 -13.22
N ILE A 3 29.29 -66.84 -13.65
CA ILE A 3 27.92 -67.13 -14.20
C ILE A 3 27.01 -67.69 -13.09
N THR A 4 25.94 -67.03 -12.66
CA THR A 4 24.58 -67.05 -13.16
C THR A 4 23.59 -66.36 -12.17
N THR A 5 22.83 -65.43 -12.70
CA THR A 5 21.36 -65.13 -12.61
C THR A 5 20.46 -66.01 -11.73
N ARG A 6 19.49 -65.37 -11.04
CA ARG A 6 18.00 -65.52 -11.06
C ARG A 6 17.36 -64.76 -9.89
N LEU A 7 16.51 -63.78 -10.12
CA LEU A 7 15.05 -63.77 -10.31
C LEU A 7 14.18 -64.34 -9.15
N SER A 8 13.34 -63.43 -8.60
CA SER A 8 11.95 -63.57 -8.17
C SER A 8 11.62 -64.15 -6.79
N SER A 9 10.95 -63.44 -5.92
CA SER A 9 9.48 -63.57 -5.72
C SER A 9 9.00 -62.75 -4.54
N ALA A 10 7.89 -62.07 -4.73
CA ALA A 10 7.12 -61.32 -3.75
C ALA A 10 6.52 -62.25 -2.68
N LEU A 11 6.47 -61.80 -1.45
CA LEU A 11 5.60 -62.39 -0.42
C LEU A 11 4.75 -61.30 0.20
N LEU A 12 3.47 -61.28 -0.13
CA LEU A 12 2.40 -60.60 0.56
C LEU A 12 2.21 -61.23 1.94
N VAL A 13 2.28 -60.44 3.00
CA VAL A 13 1.76 -60.84 4.32
C VAL A 13 0.59 -59.91 4.68
N LEU A 14 -0.63 -60.44 4.61
CA LEU A 14 -1.83 -59.88 5.19
C LEU A 14 -1.77 -59.97 6.72
N PHE A 15 -1.84 -58.87 7.41
CA PHE A 15 -2.25 -58.81 8.81
C PHE A 15 -3.64 -58.16 8.89
N ALA A 16 -4.61 -59.01 9.25
CA ALA A 16 -5.92 -58.57 9.71
C ALA A 16 -5.81 -58.08 11.16
N VAL A 17 -6.12 -56.80 11.38
CA VAL A 17 -6.35 -56.28 12.75
C VAL A 17 -7.77 -55.79 12.84
N SER A 18 -8.46 -56.34 13.81
CA SER A 18 -9.86 -56.14 14.16
C SER A 18 -10.18 -54.66 14.47
N ALA A 19 -11.25 -54.17 13.87
CA ALA A 19 -11.82 -52.84 14.15
C ALA A 19 -12.57 -52.89 15.46
N THR A 20 -12.11 -52.12 16.45
CA THR A 20 -12.96 -51.59 17.54
C THR A 20 -13.27 -50.14 17.26
N GLY A 21 -14.56 -49.86 17.19
CA GLY A 21 -15.09 -48.58 16.73
C GLY A 21 -14.74 -47.42 17.69
N LEU A 22 -14.19 -46.39 17.10
CA LEU A 22 -14.27 -45.01 17.55
C LEU A 22 -14.98 -44.25 16.44
N THR A 23 -16.25 -43.90 16.67
CA THR A 23 -16.99 -42.98 15.84
C THR A 23 -16.38 -41.58 16.03
N ALA A 24 -15.36 -41.26 15.21
CA ALA A 24 -15.01 -39.90 14.98
C ALA A 24 -16.09 -39.30 14.07
N ASN A 25 -16.80 -38.31 14.54
CA ASN A 25 -17.61 -37.46 13.69
C ASN A 25 -16.69 -36.88 12.59
N ALA A 26 -16.77 -37.49 11.39
CA ALA A 26 -16.22 -36.90 10.22
C ALA A 26 -17.11 -35.69 9.89
N ASP A 27 -16.62 -34.50 10.22
CA ASP A 27 -17.10 -33.30 9.54
C ASP A 27 -16.95 -33.55 8.05
N ALA A 28 -18.08 -33.69 7.39
CA ALA A 28 -18.14 -33.81 5.94
C ALA A 28 -17.53 -32.52 5.38
N GLN A 29 -16.25 -32.59 4.95
CA GLN A 29 -15.71 -31.64 4.00
C GLN A 29 -16.58 -31.77 2.74
N THR A 30 -17.62 -30.95 2.66
CA THR A 30 -18.33 -30.69 1.41
C THR A 30 -17.25 -30.16 0.45
N GLY A 31 -17.00 -30.87 -0.62
CA GLY A 31 -16.16 -30.40 -1.73
C GLY A 31 -16.62 -28.99 -2.15
N PRO A 32 -15.80 -28.22 -2.89
CA PRO A 32 -16.13 -26.86 -3.26
C PRO A 32 -17.53 -26.83 -3.87
N SER A 33 -18.50 -26.14 -3.24
CA SER A 33 -19.85 -26.06 -3.76
C SER A 33 -19.80 -25.38 -5.12
N ALA A 34 -20.38 -26.01 -6.13
CA ALA A 34 -20.43 -25.47 -7.48
C ALA A 34 -21.28 -24.18 -7.45
N GLY A 35 -20.74 -23.03 -7.84
CA GLY A 35 -21.47 -21.76 -7.92
C GLY A 35 -20.55 -20.53 -7.86
N THR A 36 -21.07 -19.41 -8.35
CA THR A 36 -20.38 -18.11 -8.28
C THR A 36 -20.32 -17.62 -6.85
N MET A 37 -19.16 -17.12 -6.42
CA MET A 37 -18.98 -16.45 -5.13
C MET A 37 -19.01 -14.93 -5.29
N LEU A 38 -18.95 -14.21 -4.16
CA LEU A 38 -19.04 -12.75 -4.05
C LEU A 38 -20.41 -12.19 -4.44
N LEU A 39 -21.47 -12.99 -4.23
CA LEU A 39 -22.85 -12.55 -4.31
C LEU A 39 -23.20 -11.79 -3.04
N ARG A 40 -23.72 -10.56 -3.16
CA ARG A 40 -23.89 -9.65 -2.04
C ARG A 40 -25.28 -9.01 -2.03
N GLN A 41 -25.68 -8.51 -0.85
CA GLN A 41 -26.84 -7.66 -0.64
C GLN A 41 -28.13 -8.21 -1.33
N PRO A 42 -28.61 -9.39 -0.92
CA PRO A 42 -29.80 -9.97 -1.54
C PRO A 42 -31.04 -9.13 -1.31
N ALA A 43 -31.93 -9.11 -2.31
CA ALA A 43 -33.31 -8.65 -2.20
C ALA A 43 -34.23 -9.72 -2.77
N VAL A 44 -35.47 -9.82 -2.24
CA VAL A 44 -36.36 -10.92 -2.55
C VAL A 44 -37.77 -10.41 -2.84
N SER A 45 -38.37 -10.89 -3.94
CA SER A 45 -39.77 -10.73 -4.27
C SER A 45 -40.46 -12.09 -4.34
N ARG A 46 -41.73 -12.12 -4.70
CA ARG A 46 -42.49 -13.36 -4.85
C ARG A 46 -41.84 -14.30 -5.88
N ASP A 47 -41.44 -13.75 -7.02
CA ASP A 47 -41.04 -14.53 -8.20
C ASP A 47 -39.52 -14.43 -8.48
N HIS A 48 -38.82 -13.40 -7.91
CA HIS A 48 -37.44 -13.08 -8.23
C HIS A 48 -36.57 -12.91 -7.01
N LEU A 49 -35.29 -13.13 -7.22
CA LEU A 49 -34.19 -12.81 -6.35
C LEU A 49 -33.28 -11.78 -7.06
N ALA A 50 -32.98 -10.67 -6.40
CA ALA A 50 -31.96 -9.73 -6.86
C ALA A 50 -30.76 -9.75 -5.91
N PHE A 51 -29.58 -9.47 -6.44
CA PHE A 51 -28.35 -9.40 -5.66
C PHE A 51 -27.32 -8.54 -6.40
N VAL A 52 -26.33 -8.06 -5.66
CA VAL A 52 -25.17 -7.33 -6.23
C VAL A 52 -24.08 -8.32 -6.58
N TYR A 53 -23.52 -8.23 -7.78
CA TYR A 53 -22.36 -8.96 -8.22
C TYR A 53 -21.52 -8.14 -9.20
N ALA A 54 -20.24 -8.03 -8.94
CA ALA A 54 -19.29 -7.24 -9.73
C ALA A 54 -19.74 -5.77 -9.95
N GLY A 55 -20.39 -5.16 -8.92
CA GLY A 55 -20.85 -3.79 -8.91
C GLY A 55 -22.20 -3.54 -9.55
N ASP A 56 -22.81 -4.55 -10.15
CA ASP A 56 -24.10 -4.45 -10.81
C ASP A 56 -25.20 -5.21 -10.04
N ILE A 57 -26.45 -4.83 -10.30
CA ILE A 57 -27.60 -5.58 -9.83
C ILE A 57 -27.94 -6.69 -10.84
N TRP A 58 -28.02 -7.89 -10.33
CA TRP A 58 -28.43 -9.08 -11.06
C TRP A 58 -29.80 -9.57 -10.58
N LEU A 59 -30.53 -10.17 -11.48
CA LEU A 59 -31.86 -10.72 -11.24
C LEU A 59 -31.87 -12.20 -11.62
N SER A 60 -32.48 -13.06 -10.78
CA SER A 60 -32.72 -14.48 -11.07
C SER A 60 -34.11 -14.89 -10.65
N ASP A 61 -34.53 -16.11 -11.00
CA ASP A 61 -35.70 -16.69 -10.34
C ASP A 61 -35.41 -16.95 -8.84
N ARG A 62 -36.48 -17.31 -8.10
CA ARG A 62 -36.37 -17.54 -6.64
C ARG A 62 -35.37 -18.64 -6.22
N ASN A 63 -35.02 -19.54 -7.13
CA ASN A 63 -34.11 -20.64 -6.89
C ASN A 63 -32.68 -20.31 -7.31
N GLY A 64 -32.43 -19.10 -7.83
CA GLY A 64 -31.11 -18.67 -8.31
C GLY A 64 -30.82 -19.07 -9.75
N HIS A 65 -31.79 -19.61 -10.49
CA HIS A 65 -31.61 -19.97 -11.90
C HIS A 65 -31.78 -18.76 -12.81
N ASN A 66 -31.25 -18.88 -14.04
CA ASN A 66 -31.35 -17.87 -15.09
C ASN A 66 -30.90 -16.45 -14.64
N PRO A 67 -29.71 -16.30 -14.01
CA PRO A 67 -29.27 -14.99 -13.59
C PRO A 67 -29.03 -14.08 -14.81
N THR A 68 -29.60 -12.89 -14.77
CA THR A 68 -29.46 -11.85 -15.79
C THR A 68 -28.97 -10.55 -15.16
N ARG A 69 -28.09 -9.85 -15.85
CA ARG A 69 -27.58 -8.55 -15.41
C ARG A 69 -28.65 -7.49 -15.69
N LEU A 70 -29.13 -6.83 -14.65
CA LEU A 70 -30.20 -5.82 -14.75
C LEU A 70 -29.65 -4.43 -15.02
N THR A 71 -28.52 -4.07 -14.39
CA THR A 71 -27.81 -2.78 -14.57
C THR A 71 -26.47 -3.00 -15.25
N THR A 72 -25.94 -1.96 -15.92
CA THR A 72 -24.72 -2.08 -16.74
C THR A 72 -23.84 -0.82 -16.68
N HIS A 73 -24.09 0.10 -15.76
CA HIS A 73 -23.32 1.33 -15.63
C HIS A 73 -21.92 1.02 -15.05
N PRO A 74 -20.86 1.78 -15.42
CA PRO A 74 -19.52 1.57 -14.86
C PRO A 74 -19.40 1.84 -13.36
N ALA A 75 -20.29 2.65 -12.77
CA ALA A 75 -20.32 2.92 -11.33
C ALA A 75 -21.11 1.84 -10.59
N ASP A 76 -20.87 1.75 -9.27
CA ASP A 76 -21.50 0.76 -8.41
C ASP A 76 -22.98 1.01 -8.17
N GLU A 77 -23.76 -0.06 -8.20
CA GLU A 77 -25.11 -0.14 -7.69
C GLU A 77 -25.13 -0.99 -6.41
N LEU A 78 -25.88 -0.51 -5.43
CA LEU A 78 -25.90 -1.07 -4.08
C LEU A 78 -27.32 -1.11 -3.51
N ALA A 79 -27.53 -1.93 -2.47
CA ALA A 79 -28.73 -1.97 -1.67
C ALA A 79 -30.04 -2.12 -2.49
N PRO A 80 -30.14 -3.14 -3.36
CA PRO A 80 -31.37 -3.38 -4.10
C PRO A 80 -32.54 -3.69 -3.16
N ALA A 81 -33.75 -3.19 -3.51
CA ALA A 81 -34.98 -3.46 -2.79
C ALA A 81 -36.16 -3.52 -3.75
N PHE A 82 -36.90 -4.62 -3.75
CA PHE A 82 -38.14 -4.74 -4.55
C PHE A 82 -39.26 -3.90 -3.99
N SER A 83 -40.08 -3.33 -4.87
CA SER A 83 -41.38 -2.78 -4.49
C SER A 83 -42.28 -3.88 -3.92
N PRO A 84 -43.32 -3.56 -3.10
CA PRO A 84 -44.20 -4.56 -2.50
C PRO A 84 -44.92 -5.44 -3.53
N ASP A 85 -45.19 -4.93 -4.74
CA ASP A 85 -45.79 -5.69 -5.83
C ASP A 85 -44.78 -6.48 -6.69
N GLY A 86 -43.48 -6.31 -6.40
CA GLY A 86 -42.38 -6.98 -7.08
C GLY A 86 -42.09 -6.52 -8.51
N LYS A 87 -42.68 -5.43 -8.99
CA LYS A 87 -42.51 -4.95 -10.37
C LYS A 87 -41.41 -3.94 -10.57
N MET A 88 -41.02 -3.25 -9.51
CA MET A 88 -39.97 -2.26 -9.51
C MET A 88 -38.84 -2.68 -8.56
N ILE A 89 -37.66 -2.18 -8.81
CA ILE A 89 -36.52 -2.28 -7.90
C ILE A 89 -35.98 -0.88 -7.62
N ALA A 90 -35.77 -0.56 -6.36
CA ALA A 90 -35.02 0.61 -5.91
C ALA A 90 -33.57 0.22 -5.56
N PHE A 91 -32.64 1.11 -5.77
CA PHE A 91 -31.24 0.89 -5.45
C PHE A 91 -30.51 2.23 -5.31
N SER A 92 -29.32 2.18 -4.70
CA SER A 92 -28.40 3.30 -4.63
C SER A 92 -27.33 3.18 -5.69
N ALA A 93 -27.02 4.27 -6.40
CA ALA A 93 -25.99 4.28 -7.45
C ALA A 93 -25.23 5.60 -7.51
N ARG A 94 -23.98 5.53 -7.96
CA ARG A 94 -23.10 6.69 -8.11
C ARG A 94 -22.92 7.12 -9.57
N TYR A 95 -24.04 7.38 -10.27
CA TYR A 95 -24.01 7.67 -11.72
C TYR A 95 -23.45 9.05 -12.04
N ASP A 96 -23.77 10.06 -11.23
CA ASP A 96 -23.38 11.46 -11.46
C ASP A 96 -22.39 11.99 -10.39
N GLY A 97 -21.48 11.13 -9.91
CA GLY A 97 -20.45 11.51 -8.94
C GLY A 97 -20.87 11.46 -7.47
N ASN A 98 -22.18 11.44 -7.18
CA ASN A 98 -22.78 11.24 -5.87
C ASN A 98 -23.60 9.96 -5.81
N THR A 99 -23.79 9.40 -4.62
CA THR A 99 -24.65 8.22 -4.41
C THR A 99 -26.06 8.67 -4.13
N ASP A 100 -26.97 8.34 -5.04
CA ASP A 100 -28.38 8.73 -5.01
C ASP A 100 -29.31 7.52 -5.12
N VAL A 101 -30.59 7.75 -4.84
CA VAL A 101 -31.66 6.74 -4.97
C VAL A 101 -32.18 6.71 -6.40
N TYR A 102 -32.25 5.51 -6.95
CA TYR A 102 -32.80 5.21 -8.26
C TYR A 102 -33.88 4.14 -8.17
N VAL A 103 -34.83 4.15 -9.13
CA VAL A 103 -35.82 3.10 -9.33
C VAL A 103 -35.88 2.71 -10.79
N MET A 104 -36.17 1.44 -11.07
CA MET A 104 -36.41 0.95 -12.42
C MET A 104 -37.34 -0.26 -12.43
N PRO A 105 -38.04 -0.57 -13.57
CA PRO A 105 -38.76 -1.81 -13.72
C PRO A 105 -37.84 -3.04 -13.68
N ILE A 106 -38.28 -4.15 -13.12
CA ILE A 106 -37.53 -5.43 -13.15
C ILE A 106 -37.36 -5.99 -14.57
N SER A 107 -38.16 -5.56 -15.51
CA SER A 107 -38.01 -5.88 -16.93
C SER A 107 -36.87 -5.15 -17.63
N GLY A 108 -36.13 -4.30 -16.89
CA GLY A 108 -35.08 -3.45 -17.43
C GLY A 108 -35.61 -2.10 -17.92
N GLY A 109 -34.71 -1.29 -18.48
CA GLY A 109 -34.98 0.05 -18.96
C GLY A 109 -34.07 1.09 -18.31
N GLN A 110 -34.37 2.38 -18.52
CA GLN A 110 -33.57 3.47 -17.96
C GLN A 110 -33.95 3.69 -16.49
N PRO A 111 -32.95 3.66 -15.57
CA PRO A 111 -33.16 4.02 -14.17
C PRO A 111 -33.64 5.48 -14.01
N LYS A 112 -34.66 5.69 -13.18
CA LYS A 112 -35.16 7.01 -12.79
C LYS A 112 -34.51 7.42 -11.48
N ARG A 113 -33.80 8.55 -11.47
CA ARG A 113 -33.22 9.16 -10.26
C ARG A 113 -34.32 9.80 -9.42
N LEU A 114 -34.29 9.59 -8.11
CA LEU A 114 -35.25 10.15 -7.15
C LEU A 114 -34.68 11.21 -6.23
N THR A 115 -33.36 11.23 -6.03
CA THR A 115 -32.69 12.18 -5.11
C THR A 115 -31.51 12.89 -5.79
N TRP A 116 -31.20 14.13 -5.35
CA TRP A 116 -30.15 14.97 -5.95
C TRP A 116 -29.30 15.71 -4.91
N HIS A 117 -29.41 15.37 -3.64
CA HIS A 117 -28.65 16.02 -2.57
C HIS A 117 -27.18 15.54 -2.59
N PRO A 118 -26.16 16.39 -2.32
CA PRO A 118 -24.75 15.96 -2.32
C PRO A 118 -24.36 14.95 -1.24
N ALA A 119 -25.19 14.74 -0.20
CA ALA A 119 -24.97 13.67 0.76
C ALA A 119 -25.27 12.29 0.12
N VAL A 120 -24.61 11.25 0.63
CA VAL A 120 -24.85 9.85 0.21
C VAL A 120 -26.24 9.41 0.65
N ASP A 121 -27.04 8.92 -0.27
CA ASP A 121 -28.38 8.38 -0.07
C ASP A 121 -28.36 6.86 -0.24
N THR A 122 -28.63 6.10 0.83
CA THR A 122 -28.61 4.64 0.81
C THR A 122 -30.01 4.08 0.95
N VAL A 123 -30.46 3.32 -0.06
CA VAL A 123 -31.77 2.67 -0.05
C VAL A 123 -31.88 1.70 1.13
N ASN A 124 -33.00 1.78 1.83
CA ASN A 124 -33.35 0.90 2.93
C ASN A 124 -34.58 0.03 2.62
N GLY A 125 -35.47 0.46 1.73
CA GLY A 125 -36.68 -0.30 1.36
C GLY A 125 -37.72 0.58 0.74
N TRP A 126 -38.95 0.17 0.89
CA TRP A 126 -40.16 0.84 0.36
C TRP A 126 -41.17 1.12 1.47
N SER A 127 -42.02 2.11 1.24
CA SER A 127 -43.29 2.23 1.97
C SER A 127 -44.19 1.05 1.61
N ASN A 128 -45.10 0.64 2.52
CA ASN A 128 -45.94 -0.52 2.30
C ASN A 128 -46.95 -0.36 1.13
N ASP A 129 -47.27 0.89 0.78
CA ASP A 129 -48.12 1.22 -0.36
C ASP A 129 -47.38 1.24 -1.71
N GLY A 130 -46.06 1.04 -1.68
CA GLY A 130 -45.20 1.04 -2.86
C GLY A 130 -44.99 2.40 -3.54
N LYS A 131 -45.45 3.50 -2.91
CA LYS A 131 -45.36 4.84 -3.52
C LYS A 131 -44.11 5.61 -3.19
N ARG A 132 -43.34 5.18 -2.20
CA ARG A 132 -42.10 5.87 -1.76
C ARG A 132 -41.01 4.87 -1.50
N VAL A 133 -39.78 5.34 -1.70
CA VAL A 133 -38.55 4.62 -1.36
C VAL A 133 -38.01 5.17 -0.06
N LEU A 134 -37.81 4.31 0.94
CA LEU A 134 -37.20 4.62 2.21
C LEU A 134 -35.65 4.56 2.04
N PHE A 135 -34.95 5.59 2.48
CA PHE A 135 -33.49 5.67 2.39
C PHE A 135 -32.89 6.39 3.60
N ALA A 136 -31.60 6.17 3.85
CA ALA A 136 -30.82 6.85 4.87
C ALA A 136 -29.91 7.90 4.23
N SER A 137 -29.82 9.10 4.85
CA SER A 137 -29.02 10.22 4.37
C SER A 137 -28.49 11.07 5.51
N SER A 138 -27.33 11.69 5.32
CA SER A 138 -26.73 12.67 6.25
C SER A 138 -27.08 14.12 5.91
N ARG A 139 -28.04 14.38 5.02
CA ARG A 139 -28.36 15.70 4.44
C ARG A 139 -28.68 16.82 5.44
N GLU A 140 -29.23 16.49 6.58
CA GLU A 140 -29.56 17.47 7.64
C GLU A 140 -28.71 17.28 8.91
N VAL A 141 -27.62 16.53 8.82
CA VAL A 141 -26.75 16.23 9.95
C VAL A 141 -25.47 17.05 9.85
N ALA A 142 -25.29 18.04 10.72
CA ALA A 142 -24.19 19.00 10.67
C ALA A 142 -22.79 18.37 10.73
N ASN A 143 -22.62 17.20 11.39
CA ASN A 143 -21.33 16.55 11.53
C ASN A 143 -21.00 15.55 10.40
N GLY A 144 -21.94 15.30 9.47
CA GLY A 144 -21.78 14.33 8.38
C GLY A 144 -21.51 12.87 8.81
N ARG A 145 -21.52 12.59 10.12
CA ARG A 145 -21.17 11.27 10.69
C ARG A 145 -22.37 10.43 11.09
N SER A 146 -23.57 11.00 11.03
CA SER A 146 -24.83 10.37 11.36
C SER A 146 -25.77 10.45 10.17
N ASN A 147 -26.75 9.56 10.12
CA ASN A 147 -27.80 9.57 9.09
C ASN A 147 -29.18 9.66 9.75
N GLN A 148 -30.17 10.08 8.98
CA GLN A 148 -31.58 10.03 9.30
C GLN A 148 -32.34 9.33 8.17
N LEU A 149 -33.57 8.88 8.42
CA LEU A 149 -34.40 8.22 7.41
C LEU A 149 -35.31 9.23 6.70
N TYR A 150 -35.36 9.07 5.39
CA TYR A 150 -36.18 9.86 4.47
C TYR A 150 -36.97 8.95 3.53
N GLU A 151 -38.04 9.48 2.95
CA GLU A 151 -38.80 8.84 1.88
C GLU A 151 -38.85 9.72 0.65
N ALA A 152 -38.54 9.17 -0.52
CA ALA A 152 -38.63 9.81 -1.83
C ALA A 152 -39.83 9.27 -2.59
N PRO A 153 -40.74 10.13 -3.12
CA PRO A 153 -41.90 9.68 -3.94
C PRO A 153 -41.41 9.09 -5.28
N VAL A 154 -41.95 7.93 -5.68
CA VAL A 154 -41.57 7.27 -6.94
C VAL A 154 -41.96 8.09 -8.16
N ASP A 155 -43.11 8.78 -8.08
CA ASP A 155 -43.61 9.63 -9.17
C ASP A 155 -42.86 10.95 -9.31
N GLY A 156 -41.98 11.28 -8.32
CA GLY A 156 -41.21 12.52 -8.22
C GLY A 156 -41.80 13.47 -7.18
N GLY A 157 -41.01 14.46 -6.80
CA GLY A 157 -41.34 15.41 -5.74
C GLY A 157 -40.22 15.44 -4.68
N PHE A 158 -40.43 16.23 -3.62
CA PHE A 158 -39.46 16.38 -2.56
C PHE A 158 -39.48 15.21 -1.58
N GLU A 159 -38.33 14.86 -1.09
CA GLU A 159 -38.16 13.88 -0.04
C GLU A 159 -38.69 14.40 1.29
N LYS A 160 -39.22 13.48 2.10
CA LYS A 160 -39.73 13.77 3.43
C LYS A 160 -38.95 13.02 4.49
N LYS A 161 -38.48 13.73 5.52
CA LYS A 161 -37.90 13.10 6.69
C LYS A 161 -38.97 12.28 7.42
N VAL A 162 -38.60 11.05 7.82
CA VAL A 162 -39.53 10.10 8.45
C VAL A 162 -39.56 10.29 9.97
N MET A 163 -38.42 10.54 10.58
CA MET A 163 -38.26 10.73 12.02
C MET A 163 -37.05 11.58 12.35
N GLU A 164 -37.05 12.21 13.51
CA GLU A 164 -35.89 13.02 13.97
C GLU A 164 -34.74 12.18 14.51
N ALA A 165 -34.99 10.95 14.94
CA ALA A 165 -33.95 10.07 15.45
C ALA A 165 -32.91 9.75 14.37
N GLN A 166 -31.64 9.63 14.80
CA GLN A 166 -30.57 9.13 13.93
C GLN A 166 -30.82 7.68 13.57
N ALA A 167 -30.63 7.31 12.30
CA ALA A 167 -30.79 5.95 11.82
C ALA A 167 -29.94 5.69 10.56
N PHE A 168 -29.25 4.57 10.54
CA PHE A 168 -28.42 4.13 9.42
C PHE A 168 -29.11 3.07 8.57
N GLU A 169 -29.95 2.26 9.18
CA GLU A 169 -30.75 1.22 8.57
C GLU A 169 -32.15 1.28 9.16
N GLY A 170 -33.16 1.03 8.36
CA GLY A 170 -34.54 1.02 8.84
C GLY A 170 -35.48 0.26 7.94
N ARG A 171 -36.53 -0.32 8.53
CA ARG A 171 -37.60 -1.06 7.81
C ARG A 171 -38.94 -0.79 8.47
N TRP A 172 -39.92 -0.48 7.64
CA TRP A 172 -41.32 -0.39 8.07
C TRP A 172 -41.86 -1.75 8.52
N SER A 173 -42.63 -1.75 9.60
CA SER A 173 -43.42 -2.90 10.02
C SER A 173 -44.46 -3.22 8.96
N PRO A 174 -44.97 -4.48 8.89
CA PRO A 174 -46.01 -4.85 7.90
C PRO A 174 -47.29 -4.03 7.97
N ASP A 175 -47.63 -3.48 9.13
CA ASP A 175 -48.79 -2.59 9.31
C ASP A 175 -48.50 -1.11 9.00
N GLY A 176 -47.22 -0.77 8.66
CA GLY A 176 -46.80 0.59 8.30
C GLY A 176 -46.77 1.58 9.46
N LYS A 177 -46.88 1.12 10.73
CA LYS A 177 -46.94 2.03 11.89
C LYS A 177 -45.61 2.22 12.58
N ARG A 178 -44.74 1.20 12.57
CA ARG A 178 -43.47 1.21 13.29
C ARG A 178 -42.28 1.01 12.35
N ILE A 179 -41.11 1.48 12.76
CA ILE A 179 -39.83 1.26 12.06
C ILE A 179 -38.92 0.54 13.02
N ALA A 180 -38.35 -0.59 12.59
CA ALA A 180 -37.18 -1.20 13.23
C ALA A 180 -35.94 -0.59 12.60
N TYR A 181 -35.00 -0.06 13.41
CA TYR A 181 -33.86 0.68 12.89
C TYR A 181 -32.60 0.51 13.73
N ARG A 182 -31.45 0.76 13.13
CA ARG A 182 -30.15 0.84 13.77
C ARG A 182 -29.78 2.31 14.00
N PRO A 183 -29.58 2.77 15.26
CA PRO A 183 -29.46 4.20 15.57
C PRO A 183 -28.10 4.81 15.25
N TYR A 184 -26.99 4.05 15.28
CA TYR A 184 -25.65 4.55 15.02
C TYR A 184 -24.79 3.48 14.33
N ARG A 185 -23.62 3.89 13.86
CA ARG A 185 -22.66 3.01 13.19
C ARG A 185 -22.08 1.97 14.13
N THR A 186 -21.67 0.84 13.57
CA THR A 186 -20.78 -0.10 14.24
C THR A 186 -19.39 0.55 14.45
N GLY A 187 -18.57 0.00 15.33
CA GLY A 187 -17.27 0.57 15.74
C GLY A 187 -16.32 0.91 14.60
N HIS A 188 -16.46 0.23 13.48
CA HIS A 188 -15.84 0.61 12.21
C HIS A 188 -16.90 0.84 11.15
N SER A 189 -16.89 2.04 10.59
CA SER A 189 -17.67 2.38 9.41
C SER A 189 -17.07 1.69 8.19
N ASN A 190 -17.86 1.15 7.34
CA ASN A 190 -17.63 0.52 6.05
C ASN A 190 -17.55 -1.00 6.08
N ASN A 191 -18.71 -1.62 6.05
CA ASN A 191 -19.04 -2.98 5.60
C ASN A 191 -18.24 -4.18 6.15
N ALA A 192 -17.05 -4.00 6.66
CA ALA A 192 -16.28 -4.98 7.41
C ALA A 192 -15.78 -4.29 8.67
N GLY A 193 -16.62 -4.22 9.70
CA GLY A 193 -16.18 -3.83 11.03
C GLY A 193 -15.22 -4.89 11.58
N TRP A 194 -14.50 -4.57 12.65
CA TRP A 194 -13.78 -5.59 13.38
C TRP A 194 -14.73 -6.70 13.79
N ARG A 195 -14.41 -7.88 13.38
CA ARG A 195 -15.18 -9.05 13.74
C ARG A 195 -15.24 -9.19 15.26
N LEU A 196 -16.42 -9.48 15.77
CA LEU A 196 -16.67 -9.63 17.21
C LEU A 196 -16.27 -8.43 18.07
N HIS A 197 -16.26 -7.21 17.51
CA HIS A 197 -15.96 -5.99 18.27
C HIS A 197 -16.89 -5.84 19.46
N ARG A 198 -16.33 -5.47 20.60
CA ARG A 198 -17.04 -5.20 21.86
C ARG A 198 -16.65 -3.82 22.39
N GLY A 199 -17.55 -3.21 23.15
CA GLY A 199 -17.31 -1.90 23.75
C GLY A 199 -18.14 -0.78 23.14
N GLY A 200 -17.55 0.39 22.90
CA GLY A 200 -18.24 1.52 22.29
C GLY A 200 -18.65 1.25 20.84
N SER A 201 -19.76 1.81 20.41
CA SER A 201 -20.29 1.65 19.04
C SER A 201 -20.71 0.23 18.67
N THR A 202 -21.29 -0.51 19.64
CA THR A 202 -22.06 -1.75 19.41
C THR A 202 -23.55 -1.40 19.37
N PRO A 203 -24.13 -1.15 18.15
CA PRO A 203 -25.49 -0.65 18.03
C PRO A 203 -26.52 -1.74 18.36
N PRO A 204 -27.56 -1.45 19.17
CA PRO A 204 -28.74 -2.29 19.29
C PRO A 204 -29.74 -1.98 18.17
N ILE A 205 -30.74 -2.84 17.96
CA ILE A 205 -31.92 -2.51 17.16
C ILE A 205 -32.97 -1.81 18.04
N TRP A 206 -33.49 -0.71 17.52
CA TRP A 206 -34.59 0.05 18.09
C TRP A 206 -35.83 -0.08 17.23
N ILE A 207 -37.01 0.06 17.85
CA ILE A 207 -38.29 0.07 17.19
C ILE A 207 -39.02 1.34 17.62
N ILE A 208 -39.45 2.16 16.68
CA ILE A 208 -40.16 3.42 16.94
C ILE A 208 -41.47 3.49 16.17
N ASP A 209 -42.48 4.08 16.78
CA ASP A 209 -43.67 4.61 16.09
C ASP A 209 -43.43 6.11 15.84
N PRO A 210 -43.15 6.56 14.59
CA PRO A 210 -42.88 7.96 14.28
C PRO A 210 -44.04 8.90 14.55
N ALA A 211 -45.27 8.42 14.60
CA ALA A 211 -46.44 9.26 14.86
C ALA A 211 -46.64 9.60 16.33
N THR A 212 -46.27 8.67 17.22
CA THR A 212 -46.44 8.83 18.68
C THR A 212 -45.13 9.02 19.41
N ASN A 213 -44.00 8.81 18.77
CA ASN A 213 -42.67 8.74 19.35
C ASN A 213 -42.53 7.62 20.41
N ALA A 214 -43.44 6.66 20.47
CA ALA A 214 -43.32 5.49 21.31
C ALA A 214 -42.19 4.59 20.78
N TRP A 215 -41.30 4.18 21.65
CA TRP A 215 -40.12 3.38 21.26
C TRP A 215 -39.87 2.22 22.22
N GLU A 216 -39.25 1.18 21.68
CA GLU A 216 -38.70 0.07 22.44
C GLU A 216 -37.34 -0.35 21.86
N ARG A 217 -36.54 -1.03 22.65
CA ARG A 217 -35.22 -1.53 22.25
C ARG A 217 -35.18 -3.04 22.31
N VAL A 218 -34.69 -3.68 21.27
CA VAL A 218 -34.32 -5.10 21.32
C VAL A 218 -33.27 -5.29 22.44
N PRO A 219 -33.38 -6.33 23.29
CA PRO A 219 -32.41 -6.58 24.35
C PRO A 219 -30.97 -6.64 23.82
N ALA A 220 -30.15 -5.68 24.25
CA ALA A 220 -28.76 -5.54 23.81
C ALA A 220 -27.82 -6.34 24.71
N THR A 221 -26.77 -6.92 24.15
CA THR A 221 -25.78 -7.77 24.83
C THR A 221 -24.33 -7.32 24.58
N ASN A 222 -24.10 -6.02 24.35
CA ASN A 222 -22.81 -5.50 23.93
C ASN A 222 -22.27 -6.21 22.65
N ALA A 223 -23.17 -6.40 21.70
CA ALA A 223 -22.93 -7.03 20.41
C ALA A 223 -23.37 -6.09 19.29
N ASN A 224 -22.91 -6.35 18.08
CA ASN A 224 -23.33 -5.59 16.91
C ASN A 224 -24.63 -6.14 16.37
N ASP A 225 -25.74 -5.39 16.52
CA ASP A 225 -27.03 -5.72 15.96
C ASP A 225 -27.27 -4.85 14.71
N THR A 226 -27.45 -5.47 13.55
CA THR A 226 -27.54 -4.79 12.25
C THR A 226 -28.65 -5.36 11.37
N ASN A 227 -28.92 -4.72 10.24
CA ASN A 227 -29.83 -5.18 9.19
C ASN A 227 -31.23 -5.60 9.72
N PRO A 228 -31.99 -4.69 10.36
CA PRO A 228 -33.31 -5.00 10.87
C PRO A 228 -34.30 -5.28 9.74
N LEU A 229 -35.11 -6.34 9.90
CA LEU A 229 -36.14 -6.77 8.99
C LEU A 229 -37.41 -7.12 9.78
N TRP A 230 -38.54 -7.28 9.09
CA TRP A 230 -39.78 -7.75 9.71
C TRP A 230 -40.24 -9.07 9.08
N VAL A 231 -40.64 -10.03 9.93
CA VAL A 231 -41.33 -11.25 9.53
C VAL A 231 -42.54 -11.44 10.47
N GLY A 232 -43.72 -11.10 9.98
CA GLY A 232 -44.91 -11.06 10.84
C GLY A 232 -44.76 -10.07 12.00
N GLY A 233 -44.89 -10.57 13.24
CA GLY A 233 -44.68 -9.79 14.46
C GLY A 233 -43.24 -9.78 15.02
N ASP A 234 -42.34 -10.47 14.35
CA ASP A 234 -40.94 -10.57 14.77
C ASP A 234 -40.05 -9.56 14.02
N VAL A 235 -39.14 -8.90 14.75
CA VAL A 235 -38.01 -8.16 14.17
C VAL A 235 -36.85 -9.12 14.04
N ILE A 236 -36.43 -9.35 12.78
CA ILE A 236 -35.24 -10.14 12.46
C ILE A 236 -34.05 -9.20 12.36
N PHE A 237 -32.89 -9.62 12.84
CA PHE A 237 -31.68 -8.85 12.76
C PHE A 237 -30.44 -9.76 12.76
N ILE A 238 -29.34 -9.24 12.27
CA ILE A 238 -28.03 -9.89 12.30
C ILE A 238 -27.34 -9.49 13.59
N SER A 239 -26.78 -10.46 14.30
CA SER A 239 -26.06 -10.21 15.56
C SER A 239 -24.90 -11.19 15.76
N ASP A 240 -23.79 -10.69 16.33
CA ASP A 240 -22.63 -11.49 16.72
C ASP A 240 -22.64 -11.85 18.23
N ARG A 241 -23.82 -11.82 18.86
CA ARG A 241 -24.02 -11.97 20.33
C ARG A 241 -23.63 -13.33 20.91
N ASP A 242 -23.51 -14.37 20.08
CA ASP A 242 -23.02 -15.70 20.48
C ASP A 242 -21.50 -15.83 20.49
N ASN A 243 -20.75 -14.80 20.10
CA ASN A 243 -19.30 -14.72 20.06
C ASN A 243 -18.61 -15.76 19.14
N VAL A 244 -19.32 -16.30 18.16
CA VAL A 244 -18.76 -17.25 17.17
C VAL A 244 -18.71 -16.59 15.78
N ALA A 245 -19.89 -16.24 15.27
CA ALA A 245 -20.07 -15.54 14.00
C ALA A 245 -21.37 -14.73 14.06
N ALA A 246 -21.50 -13.71 13.21
CA ALA A 246 -22.75 -13.01 13.09
C ALA A 246 -23.81 -13.92 12.47
N ASN A 247 -24.96 -14.03 13.13
CA ASN A 247 -26.07 -14.90 12.77
C ASN A 247 -27.40 -14.13 12.73
N LEU A 248 -28.45 -14.72 12.15
CA LEU A 248 -29.79 -14.19 12.21
C LEU A 248 -30.45 -14.52 13.55
N PHE A 249 -31.05 -13.50 14.14
CA PHE A 249 -31.86 -13.58 15.36
C PHE A 249 -33.25 -12.99 15.11
N ALA A 250 -34.23 -13.44 15.89
CA ALA A 250 -35.59 -12.92 15.88
C ALA A 250 -35.96 -12.39 17.27
N TYR A 251 -36.50 -11.19 17.32
CA TYR A 251 -37.11 -10.58 18.49
C TYR A 251 -38.61 -10.52 18.32
N ASN A 252 -39.37 -11.22 19.15
CA ASN A 252 -40.80 -11.17 19.13
C ASN A 252 -41.31 -9.93 19.88
N THR A 253 -42.02 -9.04 19.20
CA THR A 253 -42.45 -7.76 19.76
C THR A 253 -43.57 -7.88 20.84
N GLN A 254 -44.26 -9.02 20.93
CA GLN A 254 -45.28 -9.28 21.94
C GLN A 254 -44.68 -9.95 23.19
N THR A 255 -43.97 -11.06 22.99
CA THR A 255 -43.38 -11.86 24.10
C THR A 255 -42.09 -11.28 24.59
N LYS A 256 -41.46 -10.37 23.88
CA LYS A 256 -40.14 -9.77 24.15
C LYS A 256 -38.97 -10.78 24.16
N ALA A 257 -39.22 -11.98 23.64
CA ALA A 257 -38.21 -13.04 23.57
C ALA A 257 -37.30 -12.87 22.34
N VAL A 258 -35.99 -13.15 22.54
CA VAL A 258 -34.99 -13.22 21.45
C VAL A 258 -34.64 -14.69 21.22
N ARG A 259 -34.64 -15.12 19.97
CA ARG A 259 -34.22 -16.48 19.57
C ARG A 259 -33.28 -16.45 18.39
N GLN A 260 -32.32 -17.35 18.34
CA GLN A 260 -31.40 -17.53 17.23
C GLN A 260 -32.07 -18.32 16.09
N LEU A 261 -31.83 -17.91 14.84
CA LEU A 261 -32.40 -18.53 13.65
C LEU A 261 -31.39 -19.34 12.85
N THR A 262 -30.13 -18.88 12.77
CA THR A 262 -29.05 -19.55 12.04
C THR A 262 -27.89 -19.88 12.97
N LYS A 263 -27.05 -20.84 12.56
CA LYS A 263 -25.88 -21.29 13.33
C LYS A 263 -24.65 -21.38 12.42
N GLU A 264 -24.39 -20.29 11.70
CA GLU A 264 -23.14 -20.17 10.93
C GLU A 264 -21.99 -20.03 11.92
N SER A 265 -20.86 -20.72 11.67
CA SER A 265 -19.71 -20.77 12.59
C SER A 265 -18.41 -20.34 11.94
N VAL A 266 -18.34 -20.34 10.60
CA VAL A 266 -17.13 -19.99 9.84
C VAL A 266 -17.21 -18.57 9.29
N TRP A 267 -18.35 -18.20 8.75
CA TRP A 267 -18.61 -16.95 8.09
C TRP A 267 -19.70 -16.15 8.77
N ASP A 268 -19.55 -14.85 8.83
CA ASP A 268 -20.59 -13.96 9.30
C ASP A 268 -21.72 -13.84 8.27
N VAL A 269 -22.95 -13.86 8.73
CA VAL A 269 -24.08 -13.35 7.97
C VAL A 269 -23.91 -11.83 7.85
N ARG A 270 -23.98 -11.28 6.62
CA ARG A 270 -23.70 -9.86 6.37
C ARG A 270 -24.92 -9.05 5.99
N HIS A 271 -25.72 -9.58 5.11
CA HIS A 271 -26.97 -8.95 4.66
C HIS A 271 -28.08 -9.99 4.55
N ALA A 272 -29.31 -9.55 4.78
CA ALA A 272 -30.48 -10.39 4.64
C ALA A 272 -31.66 -9.59 4.08
N ALA A 273 -32.56 -10.30 3.40
CA ALA A 273 -33.83 -9.77 2.94
C ALA A 273 -34.93 -10.79 3.25
N ALA A 274 -36.12 -10.32 3.63
CA ALA A 274 -37.23 -11.17 4.01
C ALA A 274 -38.46 -10.92 3.14
N LEU A 275 -39.20 -12.00 2.82
CA LEU A 275 -40.52 -11.96 2.24
C LEU A 275 -41.40 -13.09 2.81
N GLY A 276 -42.47 -12.74 3.50
CA GLY A 276 -43.28 -13.73 4.20
C GLY A 276 -42.45 -14.49 5.23
N GLU A 277 -42.36 -15.82 5.11
CA GLU A 277 -41.64 -16.70 6.02
C GLU A 277 -40.23 -17.05 5.50
N SER A 278 -39.83 -16.52 4.35
CA SER A 278 -38.53 -16.77 3.73
C SER A 278 -37.57 -15.61 4.00
N ILE A 279 -36.34 -15.94 4.43
CA ILE A 279 -35.25 -15.01 4.56
C ILE A 279 -34.08 -15.49 3.67
N VAL A 280 -33.70 -14.66 2.70
CA VAL A 280 -32.46 -14.88 1.92
C VAL A 280 -31.35 -14.07 2.57
N TYR A 281 -30.22 -14.70 2.83
CA TYR A 281 -29.09 -14.06 3.49
C TYR A 281 -27.73 -14.36 2.83
N GLU A 282 -26.84 -13.40 2.94
CA GLU A 282 -25.47 -13.46 2.45
C GLU A 282 -24.56 -14.06 3.52
N VAL A 283 -23.77 -15.06 3.16
CA VAL A 283 -22.77 -15.70 4.03
C VAL A 283 -21.62 -16.28 3.21
N GLY A 284 -20.38 -15.92 3.52
CA GLY A 284 -19.20 -16.41 2.80
C GLY A 284 -19.20 -16.14 1.29
N GLY A 285 -19.74 -15.01 0.87
CA GLY A 285 -19.90 -14.62 -0.56
C GLY A 285 -20.95 -15.43 -1.33
N ARG A 286 -21.81 -16.16 -0.65
CA ARG A 286 -22.91 -16.98 -1.20
C ARG A 286 -24.25 -16.56 -0.62
N LEU A 287 -25.33 -17.01 -1.24
CA LEU A 287 -26.68 -16.77 -0.74
C LEU A 287 -27.30 -18.08 -0.24
N LYS A 288 -27.91 -18.00 0.93
CA LYS A 288 -28.73 -19.06 1.52
C LYS A 288 -30.15 -18.58 1.78
N GLU A 289 -31.09 -19.48 1.78
CA GLU A 289 -32.48 -19.22 2.13
C GLU A 289 -32.88 -20.01 3.38
N LEU A 290 -33.45 -19.30 4.36
CA LEU A 290 -34.02 -19.85 5.58
C LEU A 290 -35.55 -19.74 5.51
N ASN A 291 -36.25 -20.82 5.80
CA ASN A 291 -37.70 -20.77 6.12
C ASN A 291 -37.86 -20.65 7.66
N VAL A 292 -38.43 -19.55 8.12
CA VAL A 292 -38.53 -19.21 9.57
C VAL A 292 -39.46 -20.15 10.34
N LYS A 293 -40.45 -20.77 9.69
CA LYS A 293 -41.38 -21.73 10.33
C LYS A 293 -40.74 -23.11 10.52
N THR A 294 -40.09 -23.60 9.49
CA THR A 294 -39.53 -24.96 9.48
C THR A 294 -38.09 -25.02 9.96
N ASN A 295 -37.41 -23.87 10.07
CA ASN A 295 -36.00 -23.71 10.28
C ASN A 295 -35.11 -24.41 9.21
N ALA A 296 -35.70 -24.74 8.05
CA ALA A 296 -34.96 -25.34 6.96
C ALA A 296 -34.09 -24.28 6.26
N VAL A 297 -32.80 -24.60 6.08
CA VAL A 297 -31.83 -23.77 5.35
C VAL A 297 -31.41 -24.48 4.09
N ARG A 298 -31.39 -23.78 2.96
CA ARG A 298 -30.81 -24.28 1.71
C ARG A 298 -29.87 -23.26 1.08
N GLU A 299 -28.81 -23.73 0.43
CA GLU A 299 -27.94 -22.90 -0.36
C GLU A 299 -28.57 -22.63 -1.74
N LEU A 300 -28.45 -21.38 -2.21
CA LEU A 300 -28.87 -20.96 -3.55
C LEU A 300 -27.66 -21.01 -4.47
N VAL A 301 -27.52 -22.07 -5.26
CA VAL A 301 -26.43 -22.22 -6.21
C VAL A 301 -26.68 -21.39 -7.44
N ILE A 302 -25.98 -20.26 -7.57
CA ILE A 302 -26.13 -19.32 -8.68
C ILE A 302 -24.87 -19.38 -9.55
N ASN A 303 -25.04 -19.58 -10.85
CA ASN A 303 -23.94 -19.64 -11.81
C ASN A 303 -24.01 -18.45 -12.76
N ILE A 304 -23.10 -17.51 -12.61
CA ILE A 304 -23.04 -16.30 -13.43
C ILE A 304 -21.99 -16.45 -14.51
N THR A 305 -22.38 -16.22 -15.75
CA THR A 305 -21.46 -16.09 -16.89
C THR A 305 -21.32 -14.61 -17.24
N THR A 306 -20.09 -14.07 -17.15
CA THR A 306 -19.79 -12.67 -17.45
C THR A 306 -18.56 -12.56 -18.34
N GLN A 307 -18.49 -11.48 -19.11
CA GLN A 307 -17.32 -11.19 -19.94
C GLN A 307 -16.11 -10.70 -19.13
N ALA A 308 -16.32 -10.27 -17.88
CA ALA A 308 -15.30 -9.79 -16.94
C ALA A 308 -14.24 -8.86 -17.61
N PRO A 309 -14.62 -7.71 -18.16
CA PRO A 309 -13.72 -6.89 -18.97
C PRO A 309 -12.50 -6.41 -18.18
N GLN A 310 -12.66 -6.14 -16.88
CA GLN A 310 -11.56 -5.72 -16.01
C GLN A 310 -10.59 -6.85 -15.62
N ALA A 311 -11.01 -8.12 -15.74
CA ALA A 311 -10.19 -9.29 -15.45
C ALA A 311 -9.36 -9.78 -16.66
N ARG A 312 -9.49 -9.12 -17.82
CA ARG A 312 -8.75 -9.47 -19.03
C ARG A 312 -7.37 -8.84 -19.02
N PRO A 313 -6.35 -9.52 -19.57
CA PRO A 313 -5.04 -8.90 -19.78
C PRO A 313 -5.16 -7.61 -20.58
N GLN A 314 -4.48 -6.57 -20.12
CA GLN A 314 -4.52 -5.24 -20.73
C GLN A 314 -3.19 -4.52 -20.53
N TYR A 315 -2.82 -3.71 -21.53
CA TYR A 315 -1.66 -2.84 -21.39
C TYR A 315 -2.00 -1.65 -20.48
N LYS A 316 -1.14 -1.38 -19.50
CA LYS A 316 -1.28 -0.25 -18.55
C LYS A 316 -0.08 0.67 -18.64
N ASP A 317 -0.36 1.96 -18.73
CA ASP A 317 0.60 3.00 -18.45
C ASP A 317 0.97 2.96 -16.96
N ALA A 318 2.25 2.92 -16.64
CA ALA A 318 2.78 2.88 -15.30
C ALA A 318 3.59 4.13 -14.92
N ALA A 319 3.72 5.12 -15.80
CA ALA A 319 4.52 6.32 -15.56
C ALA A 319 4.07 7.10 -14.32
N ALA A 320 2.75 7.22 -14.10
CA ALA A 320 2.20 7.88 -12.92
C ALA A 320 2.43 7.09 -11.60
N ASN A 321 2.80 5.81 -11.70
CA ASN A 321 3.01 4.90 -10.57
C ASN A 321 4.51 4.67 -10.26
N ILE A 322 5.41 5.53 -10.74
CA ILE A 322 6.84 5.44 -10.41
C ILE A 322 7.03 5.68 -8.91
N THR A 323 7.49 4.65 -8.20
CA THR A 323 7.77 4.69 -6.75
C THR A 323 9.22 5.04 -6.43
N SER A 324 10.18 4.60 -7.26
CA SER A 324 11.60 4.93 -7.12
C SER A 324 12.26 5.17 -8.47
N ALA A 325 13.31 6.00 -8.48
CA ALA A 325 14.08 6.30 -9.68
C ALA A 325 15.54 6.64 -9.32
N PHE A 326 16.50 6.02 -10.02
CA PHE A 326 17.94 6.24 -9.80
C PHE A 326 18.69 6.31 -11.12
N LEU A 327 19.68 7.24 -11.22
CA LEU A 327 20.56 7.37 -12.36
C LEU A 327 21.54 6.20 -12.46
N SER A 328 21.81 5.77 -13.69
CA SER A 328 22.99 4.91 -13.95
C SER A 328 24.30 5.67 -13.69
N ALA A 329 25.39 4.92 -13.48
CA ALA A 329 26.70 5.50 -13.16
C ALA A 329 27.16 6.63 -14.10
N THR A 330 26.78 6.57 -15.37
CA THR A 330 27.13 7.57 -16.39
C THR A 330 26.01 8.57 -16.69
N GLY A 331 24.86 8.48 -16.02
CA GLY A 331 23.69 9.32 -16.28
C GLY A 331 23.02 9.10 -17.63
N LYS A 332 23.28 7.98 -18.33
CA LYS A 332 22.68 7.69 -19.64
C LYS A 332 21.29 7.07 -19.57
N ARG A 333 20.99 6.39 -18.48
CA ARG A 333 19.71 5.74 -18.22
C ARG A 333 19.28 5.99 -16.77
N VAL A 334 17.98 5.82 -16.53
CA VAL A 334 17.38 5.81 -15.18
C VAL A 334 16.77 4.43 -14.98
N VAL A 335 17.00 3.80 -13.83
CA VAL A 335 16.16 2.68 -13.37
C VAL A 335 14.96 3.26 -12.64
N VAL A 336 13.77 2.82 -13.01
CA VAL A 336 12.53 3.17 -12.32
C VAL A 336 11.80 1.92 -11.88
N THR A 337 11.23 1.97 -10.69
CA THR A 337 10.26 0.96 -10.24
C THR A 337 8.87 1.55 -10.38
N ALA A 338 8.01 0.87 -11.09
CA ALA A 338 6.65 1.34 -11.34
C ALA A 338 5.69 0.17 -11.40
N ARG A 339 4.58 0.25 -10.64
CA ARG A 339 3.51 -0.74 -10.60
C ARG A 339 3.97 -2.19 -10.43
N GLY A 340 5.02 -2.43 -9.66
CA GLY A 340 5.53 -3.77 -9.37
C GLY A 340 6.56 -4.30 -10.36
N ASP A 341 6.89 -3.56 -11.43
CA ASP A 341 7.96 -3.90 -12.37
C ASP A 341 9.13 -2.92 -12.29
N VAL A 342 10.31 -3.37 -12.73
CA VAL A 342 11.53 -2.56 -12.83
C VAL A 342 11.84 -2.29 -14.30
N PHE A 343 12.01 -1.00 -14.62
CA PHE A 343 12.31 -0.53 -15.97
C PHE A 343 13.65 0.18 -16.02
N THR A 344 14.29 0.19 -17.20
CA THR A 344 15.38 1.11 -17.49
C THR A 344 14.97 2.06 -18.62
N VAL A 345 14.94 3.37 -18.31
CA VAL A 345 14.50 4.45 -19.18
C VAL A 345 15.72 5.20 -19.71
N PRO A 346 15.87 5.42 -21.04
CA PRO A 346 16.97 6.21 -21.56
C PRO A 346 16.77 7.70 -21.23
N VAL A 347 17.86 8.41 -20.95
CA VAL A 347 17.82 9.85 -20.73
C VAL A 347 17.67 10.61 -22.07
N LYS A 348 18.22 10.09 -23.14
CA LYS A 348 18.18 10.75 -24.46
C LYS A 348 17.82 9.76 -25.57
N ASP A 349 18.75 8.92 -25.96
CA ASP A 349 18.60 8.03 -27.11
C ASP A 349 18.41 6.58 -26.66
N GLY A 350 17.47 5.85 -27.27
CA GLY A 350 17.18 4.45 -27.00
C GLY A 350 15.73 4.19 -26.61
N SER A 351 15.41 2.93 -26.29
CA SER A 351 14.09 2.49 -25.85
C SER A 351 14.03 2.27 -24.36
N THR A 352 12.86 2.51 -23.75
CA THR A 352 12.50 2.02 -22.43
C THR A 352 12.44 0.49 -22.47
N ARG A 353 12.97 -0.15 -21.43
CA ARG A 353 12.97 -1.62 -21.28
C ARG A 353 12.32 -2.00 -19.97
N ASN A 354 11.34 -2.87 -20.02
CA ASN A 354 10.88 -3.57 -18.82
C ASN A 354 11.89 -4.70 -18.54
N VAL A 355 12.58 -4.62 -17.40
CA VAL A 355 13.65 -5.56 -17.03
C VAL A 355 13.09 -6.84 -16.44
N THR A 356 11.94 -6.78 -15.79
CA THR A 356 11.36 -7.90 -15.03
C THR A 356 10.32 -8.69 -15.84
N GLN A 357 9.27 -8.05 -16.31
CA GLN A 357 8.18 -8.65 -17.09
C GLN A 357 7.54 -9.88 -16.42
N THR A 358 7.37 -9.82 -15.10
CA THR A 358 6.89 -10.94 -14.28
C THR A 358 5.46 -10.67 -13.81
N SER A 359 4.49 -11.27 -14.50
CA SER A 359 3.08 -11.15 -14.08
C SER A 359 2.85 -11.84 -12.73
N GLY A 360 2.05 -11.23 -11.86
CA GLY A 360 1.74 -11.78 -10.54
C GLY A 360 2.91 -11.79 -9.54
N VAL A 361 3.97 -11.03 -9.82
CA VAL A 361 5.11 -10.81 -8.92
C VAL A 361 5.30 -9.31 -8.74
N ARG A 362 5.65 -8.91 -7.55
CA ARG A 362 5.99 -7.51 -7.27
C ARG A 362 7.48 -7.34 -7.08
N GLU A 363 8.08 -6.54 -7.94
CA GLU A 363 9.43 -6.04 -7.79
C GLU A 363 9.43 -4.62 -7.25
N LYS A 364 10.41 -4.33 -6.37
CA LYS A 364 10.55 -3.02 -5.74
C LYS A 364 12.00 -2.64 -5.49
N ASP A 365 12.23 -1.36 -5.20
CA ASP A 365 13.53 -0.79 -4.83
C ASP A 365 14.62 -1.00 -5.89
N GLY A 366 14.27 -0.85 -7.17
CA GLY A 366 15.24 -0.98 -8.27
C GLY A 366 16.38 0.02 -8.13
N MET A 367 17.65 -0.45 -8.17
CA MET A 367 18.85 0.39 -8.09
C MET A 367 19.96 -0.09 -9.04
N TRP A 368 20.81 0.86 -9.49
CA TRP A 368 21.94 0.56 -10.34
C TRP A 368 23.16 0.07 -9.55
N SER A 369 23.88 -0.90 -10.13
CA SER A 369 25.25 -1.16 -9.69
C SER A 369 26.16 0.05 -9.99
N PRO A 370 27.19 0.29 -9.16
CA PRO A 370 28.12 1.41 -9.36
C PRO A 370 28.85 1.39 -10.71
N ASP A 371 29.05 0.22 -11.30
CA ASP A 371 29.63 0.05 -12.63
C ASP A 371 28.62 0.25 -13.78
N GLY A 372 27.33 0.41 -13.46
CA GLY A 372 26.26 0.64 -14.42
C GLY A 372 25.88 -0.57 -15.28
N LYS A 373 26.36 -1.78 -14.95
CA LYS A 373 26.10 -2.97 -15.77
C LYS A 373 24.87 -3.78 -15.33
N ARG A 374 24.55 -3.72 -14.04
CA ARG A 374 23.47 -4.51 -13.41
C ARG A 374 22.48 -3.62 -12.69
N VAL A 375 21.29 -4.18 -12.51
CA VAL A 375 20.22 -3.64 -11.68
C VAL A 375 19.94 -4.62 -10.55
N ALA A 376 19.83 -4.11 -9.32
CA ALA A 376 19.36 -4.86 -8.17
C ALA A 376 17.94 -4.44 -7.82
N TYR A 377 17.12 -5.37 -7.36
CA TYR A 377 15.78 -5.12 -6.88
C TYR A 377 15.34 -6.23 -5.91
N ILE A 378 14.29 -5.98 -5.14
CA ILE A 378 13.62 -7.01 -4.36
C ILE A 378 12.48 -7.59 -5.20
N SER A 379 12.36 -8.91 -5.23
CA SER A 379 11.23 -9.65 -5.79
C SER A 379 10.53 -10.46 -4.71
N ASP A 380 9.20 -10.54 -4.76
CA ASP A 380 8.36 -11.34 -3.86
C ASP A 380 7.99 -12.71 -4.46
N ALA A 381 8.63 -13.11 -5.54
CA ALA A 381 8.40 -14.41 -6.18
C ALA A 381 8.47 -15.56 -5.16
N GLY A 382 7.43 -16.39 -5.14
CA GLY A 382 7.32 -17.47 -4.16
C GLY A 382 6.94 -17.03 -2.74
N ARG A 383 6.37 -15.83 -2.58
CA ARG A 383 5.93 -15.24 -1.32
C ARG A 383 7.05 -15.04 -0.30
N LYS A 384 8.22 -14.70 -0.78
CA LYS A 384 9.39 -14.37 0.03
C LYS A 384 10.20 -13.31 -0.68
N HIS A 385 10.60 -12.28 0.04
CA HIS A 385 11.51 -11.30 -0.51
C HIS A 385 12.88 -11.92 -0.77
N ALA A 386 13.35 -11.74 -2.00
CA ALA A 386 14.72 -12.06 -2.41
C ALA A 386 15.36 -10.85 -3.09
N LEU A 387 16.67 -10.68 -2.91
CA LEU A 387 17.47 -9.78 -3.72
C LEU A 387 17.72 -10.41 -5.08
N VAL A 388 17.38 -9.70 -6.13
CA VAL A 388 17.61 -10.14 -7.51
C VAL A 388 18.59 -9.18 -8.19
N LEU A 389 19.59 -9.77 -8.85
CA LEU A 389 20.53 -9.05 -9.71
C LEU A 389 20.30 -9.45 -11.16
N ARG A 390 20.20 -8.47 -12.04
CA ARG A 390 20.00 -8.68 -13.48
C ARG A 390 20.80 -7.69 -14.30
N ASP A 391 21.15 -8.05 -15.54
CA ASP A 391 21.75 -7.11 -16.47
C ASP A 391 20.77 -5.98 -16.85
N GLN A 392 21.30 -4.84 -17.25
CA GLN A 392 20.50 -3.63 -17.53
C GLN A 392 19.48 -3.81 -18.68
N ALA A 393 19.64 -4.79 -19.52
CA ALA A 393 18.75 -5.07 -20.64
C ALA A 393 17.68 -6.12 -20.29
N GLY A 394 17.86 -6.87 -19.19
CA GLY A 394 16.99 -7.94 -18.79
C GLY A 394 17.11 -9.20 -19.65
N LEU A 395 18.21 -9.37 -20.38
CA LEU A 395 18.41 -10.47 -21.32
C LEU A 395 19.13 -11.68 -20.70
N GLU A 396 19.97 -11.44 -19.69
CA GLU A 396 20.66 -12.51 -18.98
C GLU A 396 19.79 -13.12 -17.87
N PRO A 397 20.02 -14.37 -17.48
CA PRO A 397 19.33 -14.99 -16.34
C PRO A 397 19.54 -14.16 -15.06
N ALA A 398 18.47 -13.98 -14.31
CA ALA A 398 18.52 -13.27 -13.04
C ALA A 398 19.23 -14.12 -11.97
N LYS A 399 20.08 -13.52 -11.15
CA LYS A 399 20.67 -14.13 -9.96
C LYS A 399 19.86 -13.72 -8.74
N SER A 400 19.20 -14.69 -8.09
CA SER A 400 18.43 -14.47 -6.87
C SER A 400 19.22 -14.87 -5.63
N MET A 401 19.12 -14.08 -4.56
CA MET A 401 19.76 -14.31 -3.26
C MET A 401 18.73 -14.09 -2.15
N PRO A 402 18.68 -14.97 -1.12
CA PRO A 402 17.75 -14.79 -0.01
C PRO A 402 18.12 -13.54 0.81
N LEU A 403 17.10 -12.84 1.32
CA LEU A 403 17.26 -11.74 2.25
C LEU A 403 16.89 -12.17 3.68
N GLY A 404 17.54 -11.54 4.66
CA GLY A 404 17.31 -11.80 6.09
C GLY A 404 17.89 -13.13 6.57
N ILE A 405 17.63 -13.42 7.85
CA ILE A 405 18.08 -14.65 8.51
C ILE A 405 16.88 -15.58 8.73
N ALA A 406 15.73 -15.03 9.06
CA ALA A 406 14.52 -15.79 9.42
C ALA A 406 13.26 -15.41 8.60
N GLY A 407 13.43 -14.71 7.48
CA GLY A 407 12.33 -14.10 6.75
C GLY A 407 12.08 -12.65 7.20
N GLY A 408 11.04 -11.99 6.66
CA GLY A 408 10.68 -10.61 6.98
C GLY A 408 10.31 -9.80 5.74
N TYR A 409 9.94 -8.55 5.95
CA TYR A 409 9.63 -7.58 4.90
C TYR A 409 10.78 -6.60 4.75
N PHE A 410 11.42 -6.55 3.56
CA PHE A 410 12.69 -5.86 3.35
C PHE A 410 12.59 -4.69 2.40
N ASN A 411 13.52 -3.69 2.56
CA ASN A 411 13.73 -2.59 1.63
C ASN A 411 15.23 -2.42 1.37
N LEU A 412 15.61 -2.21 0.09
CA LEU A 412 16.99 -1.89 -0.28
C LEU A 412 17.28 -0.41 0.02
N LEU A 413 18.49 -0.12 0.48
CA LEU A 413 18.89 1.21 0.90
C LEU A 413 20.07 1.77 0.08
N ALA A 414 21.15 1.03 -0.06
CA ALA A 414 22.33 1.50 -0.75
C ALA A 414 23.16 0.34 -1.31
N TRP A 415 23.87 0.62 -2.39
CA TRP A 415 24.90 -0.26 -2.95
C TRP A 415 26.28 0.36 -2.64
N SER A 416 27.24 -0.45 -2.17
CA SER A 416 28.60 0.04 -1.88
C SER A 416 29.31 0.50 -3.17
N PRO A 417 30.11 1.57 -3.14
CA PRO A 417 30.84 2.09 -4.31
C PRO A 417 31.70 1.06 -5.04
N ASP A 418 32.25 0.06 -4.32
CA ASP A 418 33.05 -1.03 -4.89
C ASP A 418 32.20 -2.14 -5.55
N GLY A 419 30.88 -2.04 -5.45
CA GLY A 419 29.94 -2.98 -6.06
C GLY A 419 29.78 -4.32 -5.37
N LYS A 420 30.33 -4.52 -4.16
CA LYS A 420 30.39 -5.83 -3.49
C LYS A 420 29.31 -6.05 -2.44
N THR A 421 28.75 -4.99 -1.89
CA THR A 421 27.80 -5.04 -0.76
C THR A 421 26.54 -4.25 -1.03
N ILE A 422 25.39 -4.77 -0.65
CA ILE A 422 24.13 -4.02 -0.60
C ILE A 422 23.67 -3.92 0.86
N ILE A 423 23.21 -2.73 1.24
CA ILE A 423 22.58 -2.46 2.53
C ILE A 423 21.07 -2.52 2.36
N TYR A 424 20.41 -3.18 3.29
CA TYR A 424 18.96 -3.26 3.33
C TYR A 424 18.44 -3.32 4.77
N ALA A 425 17.17 -3.06 4.97
CA ALA A 425 16.53 -3.08 6.28
C ALA A 425 15.27 -3.94 6.27
N ASP A 426 14.88 -4.44 7.46
CA ASP A 426 13.64 -5.18 7.65
C ASP A 426 12.59 -4.38 8.46
N ASN A 427 11.39 -4.95 8.60
CA ASN A 427 10.30 -4.43 9.41
C ASN A 427 10.55 -4.50 10.92
N MET A 428 11.53 -5.31 11.38
CA MET A 428 11.98 -5.42 12.77
C MET A 428 13.09 -4.42 13.11
N LEU A 429 13.32 -3.44 12.22
CA LEU A 429 14.29 -2.35 12.36
C LEU A 429 15.76 -2.78 12.29
N ASN A 430 16.05 -3.99 11.86
CA ASN A 430 17.42 -4.42 11.64
C ASN A 430 17.98 -3.81 10.36
N LEU A 431 19.24 -3.43 10.41
CA LEU A 431 20.05 -3.01 9.27
C LEU A 431 20.99 -4.14 8.89
N TYR A 432 20.97 -4.53 7.63
CA TYR A 432 21.74 -5.66 7.11
C TYR A 432 22.74 -5.22 6.04
N ALA A 433 23.82 -6.01 5.92
CA ALA A 433 24.68 -6.01 4.76
C ALA A 433 24.67 -7.40 4.11
N ILE A 434 24.43 -7.48 2.80
CA ILE A 434 24.59 -8.70 2.02
C ILE A 434 25.82 -8.61 1.14
N SER A 435 26.68 -9.64 1.21
CA SER A 435 27.80 -9.81 0.29
C SER A 435 27.30 -10.37 -1.04
N LEU A 436 27.53 -9.69 -2.15
CA LEU A 436 27.10 -10.13 -3.48
C LEU A 436 27.96 -11.26 -4.05
N GLU A 437 29.13 -11.46 -3.49
CA GLU A 437 30.02 -12.57 -3.83
C GLU A 437 29.50 -13.88 -3.23
N THR A 438 29.25 -13.89 -1.92
CA THR A 438 28.85 -15.10 -1.16
C THR A 438 27.34 -15.28 -1.06
N GLY A 439 26.55 -14.23 -1.24
CA GLY A 439 25.10 -14.21 -1.01
C GLY A 439 24.71 -14.24 0.47
N THR A 440 25.66 -14.04 1.39
CA THR A 440 25.38 -14.10 2.83
C THR A 440 25.04 -12.73 3.40
N SER A 441 24.00 -12.70 4.23
CA SER A 441 23.52 -11.52 4.97
C SER A 441 24.04 -11.53 6.40
N ARG A 442 24.40 -10.35 6.91
CA ARG A 442 24.70 -10.13 8.33
C ARG A 442 23.99 -8.90 8.86
N ILE A 443 23.57 -8.95 10.10
CA ILE A 443 23.02 -7.77 10.80
C ILE A 443 24.20 -6.85 11.15
N ILE A 444 24.08 -5.57 10.79
CA ILE A 444 25.00 -4.51 11.19
C ILE A 444 24.58 -3.93 12.54
N ASP A 445 23.27 -3.63 12.67
CA ASP A 445 22.71 -2.97 13.83
C ASP A 445 21.19 -3.11 13.87
N ASN A 446 20.58 -2.77 15.02
CA ASN A 446 19.16 -2.50 15.13
C ASN A 446 18.95 -1.00 15.36
N ARG A 447 18.05 -0.37 14.59
CA ARG A 447 17.85 1.08 14.61
C ARG A 447 17.07 1.60 15.82
N GLY A 448 16.56 0.69 16.65
CA GLY A 448 15.85 0.96 17.90
C GLY A 448 14.40 1.40 17.73
N ARG A 449 14.10 2.35 16.86
CA ARG A 449 12.75 2.88 16.63
C ARG A 449 12.47 3.13 15.14
N ARG A 450 11.21 3.19 14.77
CA ARG A 450 10.78 3.59 13.42
C ARG A 450 11.16 5.04 13.15
N GLY A 451 11.53 5.33 11.92
CA GLY A 451 11.92 6.66 11.45
C GLY A 451 12.51 6.57 10.05
N PRO A 452 12.88 7.69 9.45
CA PRO A 452 13.59 7.72 8.17
C PRO A 452 14.82 6.83 8.21
N ILE A 453 15.14 6.21 7.07
CA ILE A 453 16.31 5.35 6.92
C ILE A 453 17.25 6.03 5.94
N THR A 454 18.24 6.72 6.47
CA THR A 454 19.33 7.31 5.68
C THR A 454 20.61 6.57 5.98
N VAL A 455 21.28 6.10 4.92
CA VAL A 455 22.59 5.46 5.00
C VAL A 455 23.51 6.05 3.94
N SER A 456 24.79 6.14 4.23
CA SER A 456 25.79 6.62 3.28
C SER A 456 27.09 5.83 3.42
N PHE A 457 27.60 5.33 2.29
CA PHE A 457 28.95 4.73 2.24
C PHE A 457 30.02 5.80 2.10
N SER A 458 31.18 5.56 2.72
CA SER A 458 32.38 6.27 2.36
C SER A 458 32.83 5.93 0.93
N PRO A 459 33.56 6.84 0.23
CA PRO A 459 34.01 6.57 -1.14
C PRO A 459 34.87 5.32 -1.32
N ASP A 460 35.58 4.90 -0.29
CA ASP A 460 36.41 3.70 -0.26
C ASP A 460 35.67 2.43 0.15
N SER A 461 34.33 2.54 0.36
CA SER A 461 33.46 1.42 0.76
C SER A 461 33.73 0.79 2.12
N ARG A 462 34.66 1.35 2.89
CA ARG A 462 35.04 0.81 4.20
C ARG A 462 34.03 1.16 5.28
N TRP A 463 33.46 2.36 5.24
CA TRP A 463 32.60 2.89 6.29
C TRP A 463 31.18 3.07 5.84
N LEU A 464 30.23 2.83 6.73
CA LEU A 464 28.81 3.12 6.53
C LEU A 464 28.31 4.02 7.66
N SER A 465 27.83 5.20 7.33
CA SER A 465 27.12 6.06 8.28
C SER A 465 25.61 5.82 8.20
N TYR A 466 24.93 5.88 9.35
CA TYR A 466 23.47 5.71 9.46
C TYR A 466 22.96 6.27 10.78
N ILE A 467 21.63 6.28 10.94
CA ILE A 467 20.96 6.78 12.15
C ILE A 467 20.38 5.61 12.95
N THR A 468 20.56 5.68 14.28
CA THR A 468 19.76 4.92 15.25
C THR A 468 19.01 5.88 16.15
N VAL A 469 17.79 5.50 16.58
CA VAL A 469 16.97 6.33 17.46
C VAL A 469 17.00 5.74 18.87
N GLY A 470 17.36 6.56 19.85
CA GLY A 470 17.47 6.16 21.26
C GLY A 470 16.09 6.06 21.95
N GLU A 471 16.10 5.64 23.22
CA GLU A 471 14.89 5.60 24.07
C GLU A 471 14.29 6.98 24.30
N ASN A 472 15.12 8.02 24.26
CA ASN A 472 14.74 9.43 24.34
C ASN A 472 14.15 9.98 23.02
N TYR A 473 13.91 9.15 22.02
CA TYR A 473 13.41 9.49 20.67
C TYR A 473 14.35 10.39 19.85
N LEU A 474 15.60 10.58 20.28
CA LEU A 474 16.57 11.39 19.55
C LEU A 474 17.45 10.52 18.66
N GLY A 475 17.73 11.04 17.46
CA GLY A 475 18.59 10.38 16.47
C GLY A 475 20.07 10.46 16.84
N ARG A 476 20.81 9.41 16.54
CA ARG A 476 22.26 9.32 16.74
C ARG A 476 22.94 8.91 15.46
N VAL A 477 23.97 9.65 15.06
CA VAL A 477 24.83 9.24 13.94
C VAL A 477 25.75 8.12 14.42
N ARG A 478 25.74 7.02 13.68
CA ARG A 478 26.64 5.88 13.88
C ARG A 478 27.44 5.60 12.61
N ILE A 479 28.64 5.05 12.79
CA ILE A 479 29.52 4.64 11.69
C ILE A 479 29.96 3.20 11.92
N HIS A 480 29.72 2.33 10.93
CA HIS A 480 30.17 0.94 10.93
C HIS A 480 31.42 0.77 10.08
N ASP A 481 32.44 0.07 10.62
CA ASP A 481 33.68 -0.32 9.92
C ASP A 481 33.53 -1.75 9.37
N PHE A 482 33.44 -1.91 8.06
CA PHE A 482 33.38 -3.22 7.42
C PHE A 482 34.64 -4.07 7.57
N THR A 483 35.79 -3.45 7.85
CA THR A 483 37.07 -4.16 8.03
C THR A 483 37.15 -4.81 9.42
N THR A 484 36.72 -4.10 10.46
CA THR A 484 36.81 -4.58 11.85
C THR A 484 35.49 -5.10 12.39
N ALA A 485 34.39 -4.93 11.65
CA ALA A 485 32.99 -5.19 12.05
C ALA A 485 32.56 -4.45 13.33
N LYS A 486 33.22 -3.33 13.66
CA LYS A 486 32.89 -2.49 14.81
C LYS A 486 31.97 -1.33 14.39
N THR A 487 31.13 -0.92 15.30
CA THR A 487 30.25 0.26 15.13
C THR A 487 30.57 1.30 16.20
N PHE A 488 30.68 2.54 15.78
CA PHE A 488 31.01 3.68 16.62
C PHE A 488 29.84 4.67 16.65
N THR A 489 29.53 5.19 17.84
CA THR A 489 28.58 6.29 17.99
C THR A 489 29.33 7.61 17.88
N VAL A 490 28.87 8.50 17.01
CA VAL A 490 29.56 9.74 16.64
C VAL A 490 28.91 10.97 17.30
N THR A 491 27.60 11.01 17.44
CA THR A 491 26.92 12.07 18.19
C THR A 491 26.43 11.56 19.54
N ASP A 492 26.33 12.43 20.54
CA ASP A 492 25.98 12.07 21.92
C ASP A 492 24.51 11.62 22.12
N GLY A 493 23.64 11.85 21.12
CA GLY A 493 22.21 11.52 21.21
C GLY A 493 21.41 12.51 22.04
N MET A 494 21.90 13.72 22.25
CA MET A 494 21.20 14.82 22.93
C MET A 494 20.52 15.79 21.95
N SER A 495 20.67 15.53 20.65
CA SER A 495 20.02 16.28 19.56
C SER A 495 19.32 15.31 18.59
N MET A 496 18.33 15.81 17.84
CA MET A 496 17.68 15.03 16.80
C MET A 496 18.54 15.03 15.54
N ALA A 497 19.52 14.12 15.46
CA ALA A 497 20.39 13.99 14.30
C ALA A 497 19.78 13.10 13.22
N ASP A 498 19.94 13.46 11.92
CA ASP A 498 19.46 12.72 10.76
C ASP A 498 20.33 12.96 9.50
N SER A 499 20.01 12.28 8.41
CA SER A 499 20.55 12.47 7.05
C SER A 499 22.09 12.49 6.95
N PRO A 500 22.84 11.54 7.56
CA PRO A 500 24.30 11.54 7.48
C PRO A 500 24.75 11.20 6.05
N VAL A 501 25.72 11.97 5.52
CA VAL A 501 26.33 11.74 4.21
C VAL A 501 27.82 12.03 4.21
N PHE A 502 28.62 11.11 3.64
CA PHE A 502 30.06 11.34 3.46
C PHE A 502 30.32 12.43 2.40
N GLY A 503 31.09 13.45 2.76
CA GLY A 503 31.58 14.49 1.89
C GLY A 503 33.02 14.22 1.47
N GLY A 504 33.19 13.30 0.53
CA GLY A 504 34.51 12.82 0.16
C GLY A 504 35.20 12.02 1.27
N SER A 505 36.53 12.18 1.42
CA SER A 505 37.33 11.46 2.45
C SER A 505 37.55 12.24 3.73
N GLU A 506 37.02 13.46 3.83
CA GLU A 506 37.44 14.41 4.90
C GLU A 506 36.27 14.75 5.85
N TYR A 507 35.03 14.71 5.38
CA TYR A 507 33.86 15.17 6.16
C TYR A 507 32.71 14.16 6.15
N LEU A 508 31.94 14.20 7.23
CA LEU A 508 30.60 13.63 7.29
C LEU A 508 29.63 14.77 7.59
N TYR A 509 28.66 15.03 6.67
CA TYR A 509 27.61 16.02 6.90
C TYR A 509 26.38 15.33 7.48
N PHE A 510 25.60 16.05 8.29
CA PHE A 510 24.35 15.56 8.83
C PHE A 510 23.45 16.74 9.23
N THR A 511 22.16 16.51 9.36
CA THR A 511 21.23 17.47 9.95
C THR A 511 21.05 17.20 11.42
N ALA A 512 20.81 18.23 12.22
CA ALA A 512 20.44 18.06 13.61
C ALA A 512 19.61 19.24 14.13
N SER A 513 18.60 18.92 14.96
CA SER A 513 17.88 19.90 15.76
C SER A 513 18.44 19.91 17.17
N ILE A 514 19.04 21.02 17.57
CA ILE A 514 19.63 21.20 18.91
C ILE A 514 18.76 22.09 19.82
N ASN A 515 17.76 22.78 19.24
CA ASN A 515 16.93 23.77 19.92
C ASN A 515 15.47 23.30 20.12
N ALA A 516 15.15 22.09 19.71
CA ALA A 516 13.83 21.49 19.87
C ALA A 516 13.97 20.06 20.39
N GLY A 517 13.03 19.60 21.18
CA GLY A 517 12.93 18.21 21.60
C GLY A 517 12.55 17.30 20.44
N PRO A 518 12.35 16.00 20.70
CA PRO A 518 11.96 15.05 19.67
C PRO A 518 10.67 15.46 18.97
N SER A 519 10.62 15.34 17.64
CA SER A 519 9.46 15.72 16.81
C SER A 519 8.28 14.75 16.96
N LEU A 520 8.55 13.51 17.34
CA LEU A 520 7.55 12.45 17.53
C LEU A 520 7.68 11.87 18.94
N VAL A 521 6.69 12.08 19.79
CA VAL A 521 6.65 11.58 21.17
C VAL A 521 5.32 10.87 21.39
N GLY A 522 5.30 9.54 21.29
CA GLY A 522 4.13 8.73 21.63
C GLY A 522 3.05 8.66 20.55
N LEU A 523 1.79 8.62 20.98
CA LEU A 523 0.60 8.49 20.13
C LEU A 523 0.38 9.72 19.24
N ASP A 524 -0.57 9.62 18.31
CA ASP A 524 -0.91 10.64 17.34
C ASP A 524 -0.88 12.07 17.90
N MET A 525 0.13 12.83 17.49
CA MET A 525 0.36 14.22 17.85
C MET A 525 0.06 15.15 16.67
N SER A 526 -0.76 14.71 15.72
CA SER A 526 -1.10 15.48 14.51
C SER A 526 -1.64 16.89 14.79
N SER A 527 -2.28 17.08 15.95
CA SER A 527 -2.72 18.39 16.42
C SER A 527 -1.59 19.28 17.01
N GLN A 528 -0.38 18.74 17.15
CA GLN A 528 0.77 19.43 17.74
C GLN A 528 1.93 19.55 16.75
N GLU A 529 1.63 19.77 15.49
CA GLU A 529 2.66 20.05 14.50
C GLU A 529 3.53 21.23 14.93
N ARG A 530 4.82 20.97 15.08
CA ARG A 530 5.82 21.96 15.44
C ARG A 530 6.73 22.24 14.27
N PRO A 531 7.18 23.49 14.07
CA PRO A 531 8.20 23.77 13.08
C PRO A 531 9.47 22.95 13.35
N VAL A 532 10.00 22.32 12.29
CA VAL A 532 11.29 21.63 12.33
C VAL A 532 12.40 22.68 12.34
N ARG A 533 13.41 22.51 13.19
CA ARG A 533 14.52 23.45 13.37
C ARG A 533 15.83 22.72 13.26
N ASP A 534 16.12 22.19 12.07
CA ASP A 534 17.37 21.49 11.79
C ASP A 534 18.40 22.48 11.28
N GLY A 535 19.60 22.44 11.89
CA GLY A 535 20.81 22.96 11.31
C GLY A 535 21.52 21.90 10.49
N ILE A 536 22.51 22.29 9.69
CA ILE A 536 23.41 21.38 8.97
C ILE A 536 24.80 21.46 9.61
N TYR A 537 25.39 20.31 9.88
CA TYR A 537 26.67 20.17 10.57
C TYR A 537 27.65 19.34 9.75
N ALA A 538 28.93 19.63 9.90
CA ALA A 538 30.04 18.86 9.34
C ALA A 538 30.86 18.27 10.46
N ILE A 539 31.20 16.99 10.40
CA ILE A 539 32.16 16.32 11.24
C ILE A 539 33.47 16.25 10.48
N VAL A 540 34.57 16.77 11.03
CA VAL A 540 35.91 16.58 10.50
C VAL A 540 36.42 15.20 10.93
N LEU A 541 36.62 14.27 9.97
CA LEU A 541 36.84 12.86 10.24
C LEU A 541 38.24 12.62 10.85
N ALA A 542 39.28 13.22 10.32
CA ALA A 542 40.63 13.08 10.85
C ALA A 542 40.92 14.09 11.97
N ALA A 543 41.68 13.71 12.98
CA ALA A 543 42.03 14.57 14.13
C ALA A 543 42.82 15.82 13.73
N ASP A 544 43.63 15.70 12.69
CA ASP A 544 44.47 16.77 12.10
C ASP A 544 43.80 17.43 10.89
N GLY A 545 42.51 17.09 10.63
CA GLY A 545 41.76 17.63 9.51
C GLY A 545 41.37 19.10 9.69
N LYS A 546 41.28 19.83 8.60
CA LYS A 546 40.87 21.25 8.61
C LYS A 546 39.35 21.41 8.65
N SER A 547 38.87 22.37 9.44
CA SER A 547 37.49 22.73 9.44
C SER A 547 37.06 23.28 8.07
N PRO A 548 35.90 22.87 7.51
CA PRO A 548 35.37 23.44 6.27
C PRO A 548 34.98 24.93 6.44
N MET A 549 34.86 25.38 7.69
CA MET A 549 34.53 26.76 8.07
C MET A 549 35.73 27.48 8.71
N ALA A 550 36.96 27.00 8.51
CA ALA A 550 38.16 27.66 9.04
C ALA A 550 38.17 29.14 8.69
N PRO A 551 38.54 30.05 9.61
CA PRO A 551 38.67 31.47 9.32
C PRO A 551 39.55 31.71 8.08
N ARG A 552 39.16 32.68 7.26
CA ARG A 552 40.01 33.18 6.18
C ARG A 552 40.77 34.36 6.71
N THR A 553 42.09 34.28 6.65
CA THR A 553 42.96 35.32 7.19
C THR A 553 43.14 36.48 6.21
N ALA A 554 42.89 36.26 4.92
CA ALA A 554 43.15 37.21 3.85
C ALA A 554 44.61 37.68 3.78
N ASP A 555 45.55 36.88 4.30
CA ASP A 555 46.98 37.13 4.20
C ASP A 555 47.44 36.93 2.75
N GLU A 556 48.48 37.68 2.32
CA GLU A 556 49.00 37.61 0.94
C GLU A 556 49.53 36.24 0.56
N ASP A 557 49.86 35.39 1.56
CA ASP A 557 50.27 34.01 1.39
C ASP A 557 49.14 33.01 1.31
N ASP A 558 47.88 33.42 1.45
CA ASP A 558 46.70 32.58 1.25
C ASP A 558 46.54 32.22 -0.22
N LYS A 559 47.24 31.17 -0.66
CA LYS A 559 47.04 30.61 -1.99
C LYS A 559 45.61 30.15 -2.14
N PRO A 560 44.85 30.60 -3.19
CA PRO A 560 43.57 30.01 -3.51
C PRO A 560 43.76 28.49 -3.66
N VAL A 561 42.89 27.68 -3.06
CA VAL A 561 42.87 26.23 -3.30
C VAL A 561 42.87 26.01 -4.80
N ALA A 562 43.98 25.54 -5.35
CA ALA A 562 44.17 25.39 -6.78
C ALA A 562 43.03 24.53 -7.34
N LYS A 563 42.26 25.07 -8.28
CA LYS A 563 41.47 24.25 -9.20
C LYS A 563 42.49 23.26 -9.77
N THR A 564 42.24 21.97 -9.62
CA THR A 564 43.01 20.94 -10.32
C THR A 564 42.72 21.12 -11.79
N ASP A 565 43.57 21.94 -12.44
CA ASP A 565 43.58 22.05 -13.90
C ASP A 565 43.99 20.67 -14.46
N ALA A 566 43.22 20.19 -15.37
CA ALA A 566 43.58 19.08 -16.23
C ALA A 566 44.89 19.50 -16.98
N PRO A 567 45.85 18.59 -17.14
CA PRO A 567 47.13 18.95 -17.79
C PRO A 567 46.85 19.39 -19.21
N ALA A 568 47.32 20.59 -19.56
CA ALA A 568 47.34 21.12 -20.89
C ALA A 568 48.16 20.21 -21.84
N ALA A 569 47.58 19.87 -22.97
CA ALA A 569 48.28 19.18 -24.04
C ALA A 569 49.45 20.02 -24.58
N PRO A 570 50.64 19.45 -24.88
CA PRO A 570 51.76 20.20 -25.41
C PRO A 570 51.49 20.68 -26.81
N ALA A 571 51.96 21.92 -27.10
CA ALA A 571 51.82 22.58 -28.34
C ALA A 571 52.54 21.83 -29.48
N SER A 572 51.90 21.79 -30.64
CA SER A 572 52.33 21.22 -31.91
C SER A 572 53.46 22.02 -32.52
N ALA A 573 54.52 21.37 -32.99
CA ALA A 573 55.49 21.89 -33.96
C ALA A 573 55.14 21.42 -35.41
N PRO A 574 55.63 22.11 -36.45
CA PRO A 574 54.90 22.24 -37.71
C PRO A 574 55.11 21.13 -38.75
N ALA A 575 54.23 21.13 -39.72
CA ALA A 575 54.04 20.20 -40.80
C ALA A 575 55.22 19.97 -41.74
N ALA A 576 55.33 18.72 -42.22
CA ALA A 576 55.94 18.41 -43.53
C ALA A 576 54.99 17.49 -44.32
N SER A 577 54.77 17.91 -45.55
CA SER A 577 53.94 17.27 -46.53
C SER A 577 54.49 15.94 -47.03
N ALA A 578 53.65 14.96 -47.34
CA ALA A 578 53.68 14.24 -48.62
C ALA A 578 52.74 13.03 -48.71
N THR A 579 51.91 13.06 -49.76
CA THR A 579 51.42 11.97 -50.63
C THR A 579 50.54 10.82 -50.10
N THR A 580 49.34 10.83 -50.62
CA THR A 580 48.39 9.71 -50.68
C THR A 580 48.91 8.52 -51.48
N PRO A 581 48.52 7.24 -51.17
CA PRO A 581 47.52 6.61 -52.00
C PRO A 581 46.53 5.67 -51.29
N ALA A 582 45.32 5.65 -51.91
CA ALA A 582 44.36 4.54 -52.09
C ALA A 582 43.76 3.74 -50.91
N ALA A 583 42.45 3.68 -50.95
CA ALA A 583 41.46 3.04 -50.08
C ALA A 583 41.55 1.51 -50.03
N ALA A 584 41.25 0.97 -48.82
CA ALA A 584 40.76 -0.39 -48.59
C ALA A 584 39.81 -0.40 -47.36
N PRO A 585 38.89 -1.37 -47.17
CA PRO A 585 37.57 -1.17 -46.56
C PRO A 585 37.56 -1.18 -45.02
N ALA A 586 36.50 -0.57 -44.49
CA ALA A 586 36.22 -0.34 -43.09
C ALA A 586 36.17 -1.64 -42.25
N GLY A 587 37.13 -1.79 -41.36
CA GLY A 587 37.07 -2.71 -40.24
C GLY A 587 36.38 -2.05 -39.04
N VAL A 588 35.54 -2.83 -38.36
CA VAL A 588 34.83 -2.47 -37.12
C VAL A 588 35.84 -1.96 -36.10
N LYS A 589 35.66 -0.70 -35.67
CA LYS A 589 36.45 -0.17 -34.53
C LYS A 589 35.94 -0.80 -33.24
N ASP A 590 36.77 -1.61 -32.62
CA ASP A 590 36.63 -2.01 -31.25
C ASP A 590 36.50 -0.79 -30.35
N ALA A 591 35.49 -0.82 -29.45
CA ALA A 591 35.28 0.18 -28.44
C ALA A 591 36.51 0.23 -27.52
N ALA A 592 37.19 1.39 -27.49
CA ALA A 592 38.32 1.62 -26.60
C ALA A 592 37.95 1.24 -25.15
N ALA A 593 38.69 0.33 -24.57
CA ALA A 593 38.58 -0.03 -23.16
C ALA A 593 38.77 1.22 -22.30
N ALA A 594 37.78 1.51 -21.45
CA ALA A 594 37.84 2.61 -20.51
C ALA A 594 39.05 2.42 -19.58
N THR A 595 39.88 3.45 -19.49
CA THR A 595 41.02 3.49 -18.53
C THR A 595 40.48 3.20 -17.11
N PRO A 596 41.08 2.27 -16.33
CA PRO A 596 40.59 1.98 -14.98
C PRO A 596 40.64 3.25 -14.13
N ALA A 597 39.53 3.58 -13.49
CA ALA A 597 39.45 4.73 -12.60
C ALA A 597 40.47 4.58 -11.45
N LYS A 598 41.15 5.68 -11.10
CA LYS A 598 42.06 5.71 -9.97
C LYS A 598 41.29 5.26 -8.70
N PRO A 599 41.86 4.34 -7.88
CA PRO A 599 41.18 3.90 -6.67
C PRO A 599 40.86 5.11 -5.76
N PRO A 600 39.69 5.11 -5.13
CA PRO A 600 39.29 6.20 -4.25
C PRO A 600 40.30 6.37 -3.08
N LYS A 601 40.49 7.61 -2.61
CA LYS A 601 41.31 7.91 -1.47
C LYS A 601 40.75 7.21 -0.22
N ALA A 602 41.58 6.53 0.52
CA ALA A 602 41.19 5.89 1.79
C ALA A 602 40.65 6.93 2.78
N VAL A 603 39.57 6.59 3.46
CA VAL A 603 38.94 7.46 4.46
C VAL A 603 39.50 7.10 5.83
N ARG A 604 40.17 8.07 6.46
CA ARG A 604 40.66 7.97 7.83
C ARG A 604 39.69 8.61 8.80
N ILE A 605 39.28 7.87 9.83
CA ILE A 605 38.39 8.36 10.88
C ILE A 605 39.08 8.16 12.22
N ASP A 606 39.34 9.24 12.93
CA ASP A 606 39.86 9.23 14.30
C ASP A 606 38.68 9.45 15.25
N PHE A 607 38.25 8.42 15.96
CA PHE A 607 37.03 8.47 16.79
C PHE A 607 37.26 9.21 18.14
N ASP A 608 38.46 9.20 18.66
CA ASP A 608 38.76 9.92 19.92
C ASP A 608 38.53 11.42 19.76
N GLY A 609 37.62 11.97 20.57
CA GLY A 609 37.25 13.38 20.51
C GLY A 609 36.55 13.83 19.24
N ILE A 610 35.95 12.92 18.45
CA ILE A 610 35.27 13.23 17.18
C ILE A 610 34.13 14.24 17.37
N GLN A 611 33.47 14.19 18.52
CA GLN A 611 32.36 15.12 18.86
C GLN A 611 32.84 16.58 18.96
N ASN A 612 34.08 16.81 19.34
CA ASN A 612 34.68 18.15 19.43
C ASN A 612 35.04 18.72 18.04
N ARG A 613 34.92 17.93 16.99
CA ARG A 613 35.17 18.31 15.60
C ARG A 613 33.90 18.50 14.77
N ILE A 614 32.76 18.69 15.44
CA ILE A 614 31.49 19.03 14.80
C ILE A 614 31.46 20.55 14.59
N VAL A 615 31.17 20.96 13.36
CA VAL A 615 31.15 22.36 12.94
C VAL A 615 29.79 22.66 12.30
N ALA A 616 29.11 23.71 12.78
CA ALA A 616 27.85 24.15 12.16
C ALA A 616 28.11 24.87 10.84
N LEU A 617 27.31 24.59 9.82
CA LEU A 617 27.29 25.39 8.60
C LEU A 617 26.40 26.63 8.80
N PRO A 618 26.73 27.79 8.17
CA PRO A 618 25.99 29.02 8.32
C PRO A 618 24.68 29.00 7.50
N VAL A 619 23.75 28.16 7.89
CA VAL A 619 22.41 28.05 7.32
C VAL A 619 21.37 28.32 8.41
N ALA A 620 20.19 28.85 8.03
CA ALA A 620 19.08 29.01 8.96
C ALA A 620 18.55 27.65 9.42
N GLU A 621 17.99 27.59 10.62
CA GLU A 621 17.31 26.37 11.09
C GLU A 621 15.99 26.19 10.36
N ARG A 622 15.84 25.08 9.60
CA ARG A 622 14.66 24.77 8.80
C ARG A 622 14.40 23.27 8.73
N ASN A 623 13.47 22.85 7.88
CA ASN A 623 13.13 21.44 7.68
C ASN A 623 13.99 20.84 6.56
N TYR A 624 15.21 20.45 6.88
CA TYR A 624 16.18 19.91 5.92
C TYR A 624 16.14 18.39 5.82
N SER A 625 16.37 17.88 4.60
CA SER A 625 16.50 16.44 4.34
C SER A 625 17.35 16.17 3.10
N SER A 626 17.67 14.89 2.86
CA SER A 626 18.27 14.38 1.61
C SER A 626 19.61 15.02 1.26
N LEU A 627 20.51 15.17 2.24
CA LEU A 627 21.85 15.72 1.99
C LEU A 627 22.62 14.85 1.00
N GLN A 628 23.23 15.47 -0.02
CA GLN A 628 24.12 14.81 -0.99
C GLN A 628 25.24 15.75 -1.43
N VAL A 629 26.39 15.19 -1.76
CA VAL A 629 27.59 15.96 -2.16
C VAL A 629 27.89 15.72 -3.64
N ALA A 630 28.04 16.79 -4.39
CA ALA A 630 28.43 16.72 -5.80
C ALA A 630 29.94 16.62 -6.00
N SER A 631 30.38 16.32 -7.23
CA SER A 631 31.81 16.15 -7.55
C SER A 631 32.65 17.42 -7.37
N ASP A 632 32.03 18.60 -7.37
CA ASP A 632 32.66 19.89 -7.08
C ASP A 632 32.77 20.16 -5.55
N GLY A 633 32.34 19.23 -4.71
CA GLY A 633 32.35 19.35 -3.26
C GLY A 633 31.16 20.14 -2.69
N ALA A 634 30.27 20.71 -3.52
CA ALA A 634 29.09 21.43 -3.03
C ALA A 634 28.09 20.48 -2.37
N LEU A 635 27.44 20.94 -1.30
CA LEU A 635 26.39 20.19 -0.61
C LEU A 635 25.03 20.60 -1.16
N PHE A 636 24.25 19.61 -1.58
CA PHE A 636 22.85 19.76 -2.01
C PHE A 636 21.92 19.15 -0.97
N TYR A 637 20.78 19.79 -0.75
CA TYR A 637 19.77 19.31 0.19
C TYR A 637 18.38 19.84 -0.16
N LEU A 638 17.35 19.25 0.40
CA LEU A 638 15.99 19.75 0.34
C LEU A 638 15.65 20.59 1.55
N ASP A 639 15.06 21.77 1.32
CA ASP A 639 14.33 22.56 2.31
C ASP A 639 12.84 22.26 2.12
N ASN A 640 12.28 21.47 3.03
CA ASN A 640 10.91 21.03 2.97
C ASN A 640 9.97 22.09 3.57
N ARG A 641 8.71 22.04 3.18
CA ARG A 641 7.67 22.86 3.81
C ARG A 641 7.64 22.60 5.33
N GLN A 642 7.50 23.67 6.10
CA GLN A 642 7.35 23.56 7.55
C GLN A 642 5.97 22.96 7.92
N PRO A 643 5.91 21.98 8.84
CA PRO A 643 4.66 21.53 9.42
C PRO A 643 3.91 22.69 10.11
N GLY A 644 2.61 22.58 10.22
CA GLY A 644 1.77 23.58 10.93
C GLY A 644 1.61 24.94 10.23
N THR A 645 2.14 25.11 9.01
CA THR A 645 1.99 26.35 8.24
C THR A 645 0.74 26.39 7.36
N SER A 646 0.00 25.30 7.28
CA SER A 646 -1.25 25.18 6.52
C SER A 646 -2.42 24.88 7.45
N THR A 647 -3.55 25.55 7.23
CA THR A 647 -4.82 25.23 7.88
C THR A 647 -5.59 24.13 7.14
N GLU A 648 -5.11 23.72 5.98
CA GLU A 648 -5.70 22.63 5.20
C GLU A 648 -5.04 21.30 5.57
N PRO A 649 -5.80 20.19 5.57
CA PRO A 649 -5.26 18.86 5.77
C PRO A 649 -4.14 18.58 4.75
N PRO A 650 -3.08 17.85 5.12
CA PRO A 650 -2.08 17.41 4.16
C PRO A 650 -2.76 16.52 3.11
N ASP A 651 -2.88 17.03 1.90
CA ASP A 651 -3.32 16.26 0.74
C ASP A 651 -2.12 15.64 0.01
N ALA A 652 -2.38 14.71 -0.90
CA ALA A 652 -1.33 14.07 -1.70
C ALA A 652 -0.58 15.06 -2.61
N GLU A 653 -1.10 16.27 -2.83
CA GLU A 653 -0.49 17.32 -3.63
C GLU A 653 0.52 18.15 -2.84
N SER A 654 0.45 18.14 -1.51
CA SER A 654 1.43 18.81 -0.63
C SER A 654 2.79 18.09 -0.58
N SER A 655 2.85 16.82 -0.94
CA SER A 655 4.10 16.08 -1.10
C SER A 655 4.75 16.41 -2.44
N GLY A 656 5.63 17.39 -2.50
CA GLY A 656 6.31 17.76 -3.74
C GLY A 656 6.63 19.24 -3.82
N ASN A 657 6.59 19.94 -2.70
CA ASN A 657 6.87 21.37 -2.60
C ASN A 657 8.21 21.68 -1.91
N ALA A 658 9.16 20.73 -1.94
CA ALA A 658 10.48 21.00 -1.41
C ALA A 658 11.30 21.89 -2.37
N GLU A 659 12.18 22.69 -1.78
CA GLU A 659 13.15 23.49 -2.50
C GLU A 659 14.51 22.76 -2.51
N LEU A 660 15.13 22.67 -3.68
CA LEU A 660 16.53 22.21 -3.79
C LEU A 660 17.46 23.36 -3.52
N VAL A 661 18.31 23.19 -2.53
CA VAL A 661 19.27 24.19 -2.08
C VAL A 661 20.69 23.65 -2.34
N ARG A 662 21.57 24.50 -2.87
CA ARG A 662 23.00 24.24 -3.01
C ARG A 662 23.76 25.12 -2.01
N PHE A 663 24.59 24.52 -1.19
CA PHE A 663 25.50 25.24 -0.31
C PHE A 663 26.92 25.27 -0.94
N SER A 664 27.44 26.48 -1.15
CA SER A 664 28.79 26.70 -1.66
C SER A 664 29.74 26.90 -0.49
N PHE A 665 30.78 26.04 -0.35
CA PHE A 665 31.83 26.20 0.65
C PHE A 665 32.77 27.35 0.33
N GLU A 666 32.87 27.74 -0.94
CA GLU A 666 33.62 28.92 -1.35
C GLU A 666 32.95 30.22 -0.90
N GLU A 667 31.63 30.35 -1.14
CA GLU A 667 30.86 31.54 -0.74
C GLU A 667 30.36 31.47 0.71
N ARG A 668 30.32 30.27 1.29
CA ARG A 668 29.75 29.95 2.61
C ARG A 668 28.27 30.36 2.73
N LYS A 669 27.52 30.17 1.64
CA LYS A 669 26.12 30.58 1.56
C LYS A 669 25.27 29.51 0.87
N PRO A 670 24.01 29.34 1.34
CA PRO A 670 23.02 28.54 0.64
C PRO A 670 22.40 29.35 -0.51
N LYS A 671 22.00 28.66 -1.58
CA LYS A 671 21.25 29.22 -2.70
C LYS A 671 20.16 28.23 -3.13
N THR A 672 18.90 28.63 -3.10
CA THR A 672 17.80 27.86 -3.70
C THR A 672 17.96 27.86 -5.22
N ILE A 673 18.01 26.67 -5.82
CA ILE A 673 18.23 26.52 -7.27
C ILE A 673 17.05 25.91 -8.00
N LYS A 674 16.10 25.23 -7.30
CA LYS A 674 14.89 24.67 -7.88
C LYS A 674 13.81 24.52 -6.82
N GLN A 675 12.53 24.62 -7.24
CA GLN A 675 11.37 24.44 -6.37
C GLN A 675 10.44 23.35 -6.89
N GLY A 676 9.53 22.88 -6.07
CA GLY A 676 8.48 21.94 -6.44
C GLY A 676 8.94 20.49 -6.59
N LEU A 677 9.96 20.07 -5.85
CA LEU A 677 10.50 18.70 -5.91
C LEU A 677 9.90 17.80 -4.85
N GLN A 678 9.76 16.52 -5.17
CA GLN A 678 9.55 15.45 -4.19
C GLN A 678 10.88 14.91 -3.66
N SER A 679 11.86 14.72 -4.55
CA SER A 679 13.18 14.22 -4.20
C SER A 679 14.19 14.52 -5.30
N PHE A 680 15.46 14.34 -4.99
CA PHE A 680 16.53 14.34 -5.96
C PHE A 680 17.55 13.25 -5.63
N SER A 681 18.37 12.88 -6.60
CA SER A 681 19.52 12.00 -6.36
C SER A 681 20.67 12.38 -7.29
N ILE A 682 21.87 12.42 -6.72
CA ILE A 682 23.11 12.64 -7.47
C ILE A 682 23.65 11.28 -7.93
N GLY A 683 24.04 11.18 -9.21
CA GLY A 683 24.61 9.96 -9.76
C GLY A 683 25.96 9.60 -9.11
N ALA A 684 26.41 8.36 -9.29
CA ALA A 684 27.62 7.84 -8.66
C ALA A 684 28.91 8.61 -9.02
N ASP A 685 28.91 9.30 -10.18
CA ASP A 685 30.04 10.15 -10.59
C ASP A 685 30.01 11.56 -9.96
N GLY A 686 28.97 11.90 -9.20
CA GLY A 686 28.79 13.22 -8.58
C GLY A 686 28.49 14.36 -9.54
N LYS A 687 28.31 14.08 -10.85
CA LYS A 687 28.22 15.12 -11.91
C LYS A 687 26.82 15.36 -12.42
N LYS A 688 25.98 14.33 -12.42
CA LYS A 688 24.58 14.38 -12.88
C LYS A 688 23.63 14.22 -11.71
N MET A 689 22.48 14.84 -11.83
CA MET A 689 21.42 14.83 -10.83
C MET A 689 20.10 14.44 -11.49
N LEU A 690 19.35 13.56 -10.86
CA LEU A 690 17.96 13.24 -11.17
C LEU A 690 17.05 14.07 -10.26
N LEU A 691 16.10 14.76 -10.85
CA LEU A 691 15.06 15.52 -10.16
C LEU A 691 13.74 14.79 -10.31
N ARG A 692 13.04 14.55 -9.22
CA ARG A 692 11.74 13.89 -9.20
C ARG A 692 10.66 14.85 -8.72
N TYR A 693 9.58 14.92 -9.48
CA TYR A 693 8.40 15.72 -9.19
C TYR A 693 7.18 14.82 -8.93
N ALA A 694 6.07 15.42 -8.56
CA ALA A 694 4.80 14.73 -8.43
C ALA A 694 4.39 14.00 -9.73
N ARG A 695 3.57 12.95 -9.58
CA ARG A 695 3.01 12.16 -10.68
C ARG A 695 4.07 11.51 -11.61
N GLY A 696 5.22 11.12 -11.04
CA GLY A 696 6.25 10.37 -11.76
C GLY A 696 7.07 11.18 -12.77
N LYS A 697 6.92 12.51 -12.85
CA LYS A 697 7.74 13.35 -13.71
C LYS A 697 9.19 13.35 -13.25
N LEU A 698 10.12 13.20 -14.21
CA LEU A 698 11.57 13.14 -13.99
C LEU A 698 12.30 14.13 -14.88
N ASP A 699 13.28 14.84 -14.33
CA ASP A 699 14.23 15.64 -15.09
C ASP A 699 15.67 15.21 -14.76
N ILE A 700 16.59 15.39 -15.69
CA ILE A 700 18.02 15.26 -15.48
C ILE A 700 18.69 16.62 -15.59
N ALA A 701 19.70 16.87 -14.74
CA ALA A 701 20.50 18.08 -14.78
C ALA A 701 21.97 17.79 -14.48
N ASP A 702 22.85 18.75 -14.74
CA ASP A 702 24.18 18.75 -14.15
C ASP A 702 24.09 19.15 -12.67
N ALA A 703 24.82 18.45 -11.81
CA ALA A 703 24.88 18.74 -10.38
C ALA A 703 25.77 19.98 -10.11
N ASN A 704 25.31 21.14 -10.60
CA ASN A 704 26.02 22.41 -10.47
C ASN A 704 25.03 23.56 -10.20
N GLU A 705 25.54 24.78 -10.09
CA GLU A 705 24.72 25.95 -9.74
C GLU A 705 23.69 26.34 -10.82
N LYS A 706 23.99 26.08 -12.10
CA LYS A 706 23.11 26.46 -13.22
C LYS A 706 21.89 25.58 -13.35
N LEU A 707 22.01 24.32 -12.93
CA LEU A 707 20.94 23.30 -12.93
C LEU A 707 20.10 23.31 -14.23
N ASP A 708 20.74 23.18 -15.40
CA ASP A 708 20.04 23.08 -16.69
C ASP A 708 19.27 21.73 -16.74
N ALA A 709 18.03 21.75 -16.23
CA ALA A 709 17.19 20.59 -16.11
C ALA A 709 16.47 20.28 -17.43
N LYS A 710 16.55 19.01 -17.88
CA LYS A 710 15.91 18.50 -19.09
C LYS A 710 14.97 17.35 -18.73
N PRO A 711 13.74 17.34 -19.27
CA PRO A 711 12.79 16.29 -19.00
C PRO A 711 13.26 14.94 -19.55
N ILE A 712 12.94 13.86 -18.80
CA ILE A 712 13.12 12.49 -19.23
C ILE A 712 11.75 11.97 -19.71
N ASP A 713 11.72 11.39 -20.91
CA ASP A 713 10.50 10.80 -21.45
C ASP A 713 10.19 9.47 -20.76
N THR A 714 9.14 9.46 -19.94
CA THR A 714 8.62 8.28 -19.26
C THR A 714 7.35 7.71 -19.93
N SER A 715 6.92 8.25 -21.06
CA SER A 715 5.67 7.82 -21.74
C SER A 715 5.65 6.35 -22.18
N GLN A 716 6.83 5.73 -22.29
CA GLN A 716 6.96 4.31 -22.63
C GLN A 716 7.08 3.40 -21.39
N VAL A 717 6.92 3.93 -20.17
CA VAL A 717 6.89 3.13 -18.95
C VAL A 717 5.51 2.50 -18.83
N GLY A 718 5.37 1.32 -19.39
CA GLY A 718 4.11 0.58 -19.40
C GLY A 718 4.32 -0.91 -19.49
N MET A 719 3.30 -1.68 -19.12
CA MET A 719 3.37 -3.13 -19.00
C MET A 719 2.06 -3.82 -19.37
N LEU A 720 2.17 -5.06 -19.80
CA LEU A 720 1.01 -5.95 -19.91
C LEU A 720 0.68 -6.47 -18.52
N VAL A 721 -0.53 -6.20 -18.05
CA VAL A 721 -1.02 -6.68 -16.75
C VAL A 721 -2.03 -7.80 -16.98
N ASN A 722 -1.84 -8.94 -16.30
CA ASN A 722 -2.87 -9.96 -16.11
C ASN A 722 -3.56 -9.68 -14.75
N PRO A 723 -4.76 -9.10 -14.72
CA PRO A 723 -5.38 -8.69 -13.47
C PRO A 723 -5.60 -9.84 -12.48
N ARG A 724 -5.88 -11.06 -12.95
CA ARG A 724 -6.11 -12.21 -12.06
C ARG A 724 -4.85 -12.60 -11.29
N GLU A 725 -3.68 -12.54 -11.93
CA GLU A 725 -2.39 -12.80 -11.29
C GLU A 725 -1.99 -11.63 -10.38
N GLU A 726 -2.21 -10.39 -10.82
CA GLU A 726 -1.98 -9.19 -10.00
C GLU A 726 -2.86 -9.19 -8.74
N TRP A 727 -4.15 -9.54 -8.84
CA TRP A 727 -5.05 -9.60 -7.69
C TRP A 727 -4.67 -10.71 -6.70
N GLN A 728 -4.20 -11.87 -7.20
CA GLN A 728 -3.68 -12.91 -6.32
C GLN A 728 -2.42 -12.43 -5.58
N GLN A 729 -1.49 -11.77 -6.28
CA GLN A 729 -0.28 -11.20 -5.66
C GLN A 729 -0.64 -10.13 -4.62
N ILE A 730 -1.59 -9.23 -4.92
CA ILE A 730 -2.05 -8.20 -3.96
C ILE A 730 -2.66 -8.84 -2.71
N PHE A 731 -3.46 -9.91 -2.88
CA PHE A 731 -4.03 -10.65 -1.76
C PHE A 731 -2.94 -11.32 -0.90
N ASP A 732 -1.99 -11.99 -1.55
CA ASP A 732 -0.86 -12.64 -0.89
C ASP A 732 -0.01 -11.63 -0.10
N GLU A 733 0.29 -10.49 -0.69
CA GLU A 733 1.06 -9.42 -0.04
C GLU A 733 0.30 -8.78 1.13
N ALA A 734 -1.00 -8.51 0.97
CA ALA A 734 -1.81 -7.95 2.06
C ALA A 734 -1.86 -8.89 3.27
N TRP A 735 -2.05 -10.20 3.04
CA TRP A 735 -1.97 -11.21 4.09
C TRP A 735 -0.59 -11.24 4.76
N TRP A 736 0.48 -11.21 3.96
CA TRP A 736 1.85 -11.24 4.45
C TRP A 736 2.20 -9.96 5.22
N MET A 737 1.84 -8.78 4.71
CA MET A 737 2.05 -7.51 5.42
C MET A 737 1.36 -7.51 6.77
N GLN A 738 0.11 -8.00 6.86
CA GLN A 738 -0.59 -8.09 8.14
C GLN A 738 0.18 -8.99 9.12
N LYS A 739 0.69 -10.13 8.68
CA LYS A 739 1.52 -11.04 9.48
C LYS A 739 2.81 -10.38 10.00
N GLU A 740 3.50 -9.63 9.14
CA GLU A 740 4.82 -9.06 9.44
C GLU A 740 4.76 -7.76 10.24
N PHE A 741 3.68 -6.98 10.12
CA PHE A 741 3.56 -5.66 10.73
C PHE A 741 2.58 -5.57 11.88
N PHE A 742 1.82 -6.64 12.16
CA PHE A 742 0.93 -6.63 13.30
C PHE A 742 1.73 -6.52 14.61
N TYR A 743 1.22 -5.74 15.57
CA TYR A 743 1.97 -5.41 16.78
C TYR A 743 2.19 -6.60 17.74
N ASP A 744 1.32 -7.62 17.69
CA ASP A 744 1.47 -8.89 18.37
C ASP A 744 1.92 -9.97 17.39
N ALA A 745 3.12 -10.50 17.54
CA ALA A 745 3.69 -11.53 16.67
C ALA A 745 2.86 -12.83 16.59
N LYS A 746 1.99 -13.07 17.58
CA LYS A 746 1.06 -14.21 17.59
C LYS A 746 -0.33 -13.88 17.07
N LEU A 747 -0.57 -12.63 16.62
CA LEU A 747 -1.87 -12.17 16.13
C LEU A 747 -3.02 -12.51 17.10
N HIS A 748 -2.80 -12.32 18.40
CA HIS A 748 -3.75 -12.69 19.46
C HIS A 748 -4.20 -14.17 19.42
N GLU A 749 -3.28 -15.07 19.12
CA GLU A 749 -3.51 -16.53 18.98
C GLU A 749 -4.40 -16.90 17.77
N LEU A 750 -4.64 -15.98 16.84
CA LEU A 750 -5.36 -16.25 15.59
C LEU A 750 -4.50 -17.07 14.62
N ASP A 751 -5.02 -18.18 14.13
CA ASP A 751 -4.39 -18.96 13.04
C ASP A 751 -4.52 -18.20 11.72
N TRP A 752 -3.53 -17.34 11.44
CA TRP A 752 -3.50 -16.47 10.27
C TRP A 752 -3.31 -17.25 8.95
N ASP A 753 -2.70 -18.43 9.00
CA ASP A 753 -2.60 -19.34 7.85
C ASP A 753 -3.96 -19.99 7.52
N ALA A 754 -4.79 -20.29 8.54
CA ALA A 754 -6.17 -20.73 8.34
C ALA A 754 -7.03 -19.61 7.74
N VAL A 755 -6.82 -18.34 8.15
CA VAL A 755 -7.48 -17.17 7.55
C VAL A 755 -7.12 -17.08 6.06
N TYR A 756 -5.85 -17.20 5.69
CA TYR A 756 -5.44 -17.22 4.28
C TYR A 756 -6.20 -18.27 3.48
N LYS A 757 -6.19 -19.52 3.95
CA LYS A 757 -6.86 -20.64 3.26
C LYS A 757 -8.37 -20.44 3.12
N ARG A 758 -8.98 -19.71 4.06
CA ARG A 758 -10.41 -19.39 4.03
C ARG A 758 -10.77 -18.39 2.94
N TYR A 759 -9.98 -17.32 2.79
CA TYR A 759 -10.29 -16.21 1.88
C TYR A 759 -9.70 -16.37 0.48
N GLN A 760 -8.58 -17.05 0.33
CA GLN A 760 -7.89 -17.22 -0.96
C GLN A 760 -8.80 -17.76 -2.09
N PRO A 761 -9.71 -18.74 -1.88
CA PRO A 761 -10.61 -19.19 -2.93
C PRO A 761 -11.52 -18.10 -3.50
N MET A 762 -11.86 -17.06 -2.73
CA MET A 762 -12.68 -15.95 -3.21
C MET A 762 -11.96 -15.12 -4.28
N VAL A 763 -10.64 -15.05 -4.23
CA VAL A 763 -9.84 -14.25 -5.18
C VAL A 763 -10.04 -14.72 -6.62
N ALA A 764 -10.24 -16.01 -6.84
CA ALA A 764 -10.52 -16.57 -8.16
C ALA A 764 -11.86 -16.07 -8.76
N HIS A 765 -12.78 -15.63 -7.91
CA HIS A 765 -14.10 -15.12 -8.30
C HIS A 765 -14.16 -13.60 -8.46
N VAL A 766 -13.08 -12.88 -8.15
CA VAL A 766 -12.96 -11.42 -8.32
C VAL A 766 -13.07 -11.07 -9.81
N GLN A 767 -13.92 -10.11 -10.15
CA GLN A 767 -14.13 -9.64 -11.52
C GLN A 767 -13.62 -8.22 -11.75
N ARG A 768 -13.41 -7.46 -10.68
CA ARG A 768 -12.89 -6.09 -10.70
C ARG A 768 -12.10 -5.77 -9.43
N ARG A 769 -11.34 -4.68 -9.46
CA ARG A 769 -10.43 -4.32 -8.34
C ARG A 769 -11.17 -4.04 -7.02
N GLU A 770 -12.36 -3.48 -7.11
CA GLU A 770 -13.21 -3.16 -5.95
C GLU A 770 -13.64 -4.42 -5.19
N ASP A 771 -14.00 -5.49 -5.92
CA ASP A 771 -14.35 -6.79 -5.29
C ASP A 771 -13.18 -7.36 -4.48
N LEU A 772 -11.94 -7.20 -4.97
CA LEU A 772 -10.74 -7.59 -4.21
C LEU A 772 -10.60 -6.77 -2.93
N ASN A 773 -10.87 -5.45 -2.98
CA ASN A 773 -10.82 -4.62 -1.79
C ASN A 773 -11.79 -5.09 -0.72
N ASP A 774 -12.95 -5.60 -1.11
CA ASP A 774 -13.93 -6.17 -0.18
C ASP A 774 -13.40 -7.45 0.46
N VAL A 775 -12.83 -8.37 -0.33
CA VAL A 775 -12.19 -9.60 0.19
C VAL A 775 -11.06 -9.26 1.16
N LEU A 776 -10.22 -8.28 0.82
CA LEU A 776 -9.12 -7.83 1.68
C LEU A 776 -9.64 -7.23 2.99
N ARG A 777 -10.68 -6.39 2.93
CA ARG A 777 -11.30 -5.82 4.14
C ARG A 777 -11.86 -6.90 5.06
N GLU A 778 -12.52 -7.91 4.48
CA GLU A 778 -13.07 -9.02 5.25
C GLU A 778 -11.96 -9.85 5.90
N MET A 779 -10.90 -10.16 5.16
CA MET A 779 -9.74 -10.89 5.69
C MET A 779 -9.05 -10.14 6.84
N ILE A 780 -8.84 -8.84 6.70
CA ILE A 780 -8.14 -8.03 7.71
C ILE A 780 -9.02 -7.81 8.95
N ALA A 781 -10.33 -7.92 8.83
CA ALA A 781 -11.26 -7.77 9.94
C ALA A 781 -11.32 -8.98 10.90
N GLU A 782 -10.77 -10.16 10.51
CA GLU A 782 -10.71 -11.36 11.36
C GLU A 782 -9.85 -11.13 12.60
#